data_fbde4429095906f15569086a8b4347bf
#
_entry.id   fbde4429095906f15569086a8b4347bf
#
_cell.length_a   1.000
_cell.length_b   1.000
_cell.length_c   1.000
_cell.angle_alpha   90.00
_cell.angle_beta   90.00
_cell.angle_gamma   90.00
#
_symmetry.space_group_name_H-M   'P 1'
#
loop_
_entity.id
_entity.type
_entity.pdbx_description
1 polymer ?
#
loop_
_entity_poly.entity_id
_entity_poly.type
_entity_poly.pdbx_seq_one_letter_code
_entity_poly.pdbx_strand_id
1 'polypeptide(L)'
;MARSGQSQGKSTQGKSTQAKAGQGTSQRKPTQRKTSGRQQQRRSRGSDDVGVIPVLARAVREVEGAAERGKVGPSNRTKFQVIALLMREERARAKKDADLTDAERAELLKRLDGVATILAKTAARDTSLIALLAEETAVTDAARKLRRDMLIASGVELSPEELIITKEPTPVAPAAEKQVVPQSVIARQLSNPFLAPDFSQPVKAKPATHRLANWELLEPLFRAFEYGAGGSVASMELPEPAAVDRKVPAGLELFNHQAEFVASARDGHRSYLLADEPGLGKTAQALLAAQVSNSYPLLVVVPNVVKMNWAREVELWTPNRSATVIHGSGENLDAFADVVIVNYDVLDRHIGWLRTLGFKGMVVDEAHFIKNRDSQRSKHVLALAESIRARSPRALMIALTGTPLINTIEDFRAIWQFLGWIDGEKPTADLMDQLEENGLTPADFGFFAEARQTVIDLGIVRRKKIDVASNLPAKRVADMPVELDDDLGRSIRQAEAALSARLLDRYHRAVSLSRTKHERSSLVRMVAHAELEESKAAKSGDNVFTMVRKIGQAKAVLAADYTAQLARSVGKVVFFAKHIDVMDAAEETLAKRGLKTVSIRGDQTAAFRESQVHAFNNDPEVSVVVASLTAAGVGINLQAASNVVLAELSWTSAEQTQAIDRVHRIGQVEPVTAWRIIASQTIDAKIAELIDSKAGLAARALDGDDSEVVAESSVQLDALVHLLETALDEAGE
;
A
#
# COMPACT_ATOMS: atom_id res chain seq x y z
N MET A 1 -62.57 -8.56 -8.64
CA MET A 1 -63.40 -8.27 -7.47
C MET A 1 -62.58 -7.36 -6.58
N ALA A 2 -62.72 -6.02 -6.68
CA ALA A 2 -63.66 -5.15 -6.03
C ALA A 2 -63.53 -5.25 -4.50
N ARG A 3 -63.23 -4.24 -3.75
CA ARG A 3 -63.59 -2.83 -3.58
C ARG A 3 -62.67 -2.25 -2.47
N SER A 4 -62.03 -1.11 -2.57
CA SER A 4 -62.49 0.27 -2.28
C SER A 4 -62.85 0.55 -0.79
N GLY A 5 -62.23 1.59 -0.26
CA GLY A 5 -62.59 2.25 1.00
C GLY A 5 -61.75 3.50 1.24
N GLN A 6 -62.29 4.63 0.84
CA GLN A 6 -61.89 6.00 1.15
C GLN A 6 -62.38 6.44 2.55
N SER A 7 -61.72 7.39 3.17
CA SER A 7 -62.27 8.63 3.75
C SER A 7 -61.17 9.37 4.47
N GLN A 8 -60.83 10.63 4.02
CA GLN A 8 -61.34 11.91 4.49
C GLN A 8 -61.09 12.14 6.00
N GLY A 9 -60.48 13.19 6.51
CA GLY A 9 -60.25 14.53 6.06
C GLY A 9 -60.20 15.48 7.27
N LYS A 10 -59.78 16.71 7.05
CA LYS A 10 -59.85 17.95 7.83
C LYS A 10 -58.52 18.42 8.41
N SER A 11 -57.80 19.41 7.85
CA SER A 11 -58.03 20.90 7.73
C SER A 11 -58.40 21.66 9.01
N THR A 12 -57.49 22.56 9.42
CA THR A 12 -57.72 23.92 9.95
C THR A 12 -56.37 24.63 9.94
N GLN A 13 -56.11 25.57 9.11
CA GLN A 13 -56.39 27.00 9.00
C GLN A 13 -56.05 27.86 10.22
N GLY A 14 -55.25 28.88 9.97
CA GLY A 14 -55.31 30.22 10.47
C GLY A 14 -54.08 30.66 11.26
N LYS A 15 -53.48 31.77 11.09
CA LYS A 15 -53.79 33.05 10.41
C LYS A 15 -52.49 33.86 10.29
N SER A 16 -52.40 34.59 9.22
CA SER A 16 -51.53 35.71 8.92
C SER A 16 -51.68 36.89 9.88
N THR A 17 -50.60 37.65 10.05
CA THR A 17 -50.73 39.13 10.18
C THR A 17 -49.51 39.81 9.54
N GLN A 18 -49.81 40.61 8.55
CA GLN A 18 -49.00 41.67 7.95
C GLN A 18 -49.02 42.92 8.83
N ALA A 19 -47.98 43.71 8.77
CA ALA A 19 -47.97 45.18 8.63
C ALA A 19 -46.57 45.69 8.95
N LYS A 20 -45.98 46.68 8.42
CA LYS A 20 -46.19 47.68 7.35
C LYS A 20 -44.88 48.49 7.30
N ALA A 21 -44.58 48.98 6.15
CA ALA A 21 -43.49 49.88 5.83
C ALA A 21 -43.51 51.23 6.59
N GLY A 22 -42.33 51.84 6.71
CA GLY A 22 -42.16 53.23 7.10
C GLY A 22 -40.80 53.76 6.62
N GLN A 23 -40.84 54.53 5.53
CA GLN A 23 -39.78 55.38 4.99
C GLN A 23 -39.50 56.56 5.95
N GLY A 24 -38.25 56.98 6.05
CA GLY A 24 -37.86 58.19 6.74
C GLY A 24 -36.43 58.62 6.40
N THR A 25 -36.27 59.36 5.31
CA THR A 25 -35.09 60.16 4.96
C THR A 25 -34.80 61.25 5.98
N SER A 26 -33.55 61.40 6.42
CA SER A 26 -33.02 62.70 6.84
C SER A 26 -31.52 62.77 6.75
N GLN A 27 -31.08 63.70 5.91
CA GLN A 27 -29.71 64.21 5.82
C GLN A 27 -29.32 64.96 7.09
N ARG A 28 -28.09 64.82 7.56
CA ARG A 28 -27.32 65.91 8.20
C ARG A 28 -25.81 65.74 8.00
N LYS A 29 -25.22 66.82 7.49
CA LYS A 29 -23.78 67.10 7.27
C LYS A 29 -23.07 67.46 8.60
N PRO A 30 -21.75 67.69 8.55
CA PRO A 30 -20.82 67.20 9.57
C PRO A 30 -20.38 68.28 10.58
N THR A 31 -19.96 67.86 11.73
CA THR A 31 -19.26 68.72 12.70
C THR A 31 -17.81 68.23 12.87
N GLN A 32 -16.88 69.12 12.54
CA GLN A 32 -15.48 69.02 12.86
C GLN A 32 -15.25 68.99 14.36
N ARG A 33 -14.42 68.06 14.82
CA ARG A 33 -13.76 68.18 16.10
C ARG A 33 -12.25 67.87 15.93
N LYS A 34 -11.44 68.89 16.11
CA LYS A 34 -9.96 68.84 16.21
C LYS A 34 -9.60 68.00 17.43
N THR A 35 -8.72 67.03 17.25
CA THR A 35 -7.86 66.57 18.34
C THR A 35 -6.48 66.32 17.79
N SER A 36 -5.58 66.87 18.49
CA SER A 36 -4.10 66.92 18.41
C SER A 36 -3.40 65.71 17.94
N GLY A 37 -2.35 65.95 17.16
CA GLY A 37 -1.43 65.03 16.60
C GLY A 37 -0.64 64.20 17.61
N ARG A 38 -0.55 62.92 17.32
CA ARG A 38 0.53 62.09 17.75
C ARG A 38 1.05 61.44 16.46
N GLN A 39 2.15 61.96 15.94
CA GLN A 39 2.93 61.36 14.88
C GLN A 39 3.43 60.00 15.34
N GLN A 40 2.73 58.93 14.93
CA GLN A 40 3.36 57.63 14.84
C GLN A 40 4.23 57.63 13.59
N GLN A 41 5.54 57.66 13.79
CA GLN A 41 6.53 57.35 12.79
C GLN A 41 6.15 55.99 12.13
N ARG A 42 5.76 56.04 10.85
CA ARG A 42 5.79 54.90 9.97
C ARG A 42 7.25 54.46 9.86
N ARG A 43 7.66 53.48 10.65
CA ARG A 43 8.93 52.74 10.42
C ARG A 43 8.80 52.10 9.05
N SER A 44 9.82 52.37 8.23
CA SER A 44 10.04 51.84 6.91
C SER A 44 9.98 50.30 6.94
N ARG A 45 8.99 49.71 6.30
CA ARG A 45 8.93 48.28 5.97
C ARG A 45 9.89 48.00 4.82
N GLY A 46 11.18 47.91 5.10
CA GLY A 46 12.18 47.74 4.02
C GLY A 46 13.42 46.95 4.39
N SER A 47 13.72 46.74 5.69
CA SER A 47 14.96 46.05 6.08
C SER A 47 14.73 44.77 6.91
N ASP A 48 13.49 44.46 7.33
CA ASP A 48 13.21 43.33 8.22
C ASP A 48 12.89 42.00 7.51
N ASP A 49 12.75 42.00 6.18
CA ASP A 49 12.36 40.82 5.39
C ASP A 49 13.54 40.15 4.63
N VAL A 50 14.75 40.64 4.74
CA VAL A 50 15.95 40.10 4.07
C VAL A 50 16.85 39.41 5.09
N GLY A 51 17.33 38.20 4.79
CA GLY A 51 18.27 37.42 5.60
C GLY A 51 17.70 36.08 6.10
N VAL A 52 18.55 35.33 6.79
CA VAL A 52 18.23 33.94 7.25
C VAL A 52 17.18 33.94 8.37
N ILE A 53 17.15 34.91 9.25
CA ILE A 53 16.26 34.94 10.44
C ILE A 53 14.77 34.95 10.09
N PRO A 54 14.27 35.72 9.11
CA PRO A 54 12.86 35.64 8.69
C PRO A 54 12.47 34.28 8.14
N VAL A 55 13.37 33.61 7.40
CA VAL A 55 13.14 32.24 6.86
C VAL A 55 13.07 31.22 7.99
N LEU A 56 14.00 31.30 8.97
CA LEU A 56 13.98 30.47 10.17
C LEU A 56 12.73 30.67 11.01
N ALA A 57 12.30 31.93 11.20
CA ALA A 57 11.11 32.26 11.98
C ALA A 57 9.81 31.74 11.35
N ARG A 58 9.75 31.64 10.02
CA ARG A 58 8.63 31.02 9.29
C ARG A 58 8.66 29.51 9.45
N ALA A 59 9.79 28.90 9.15
CA ALA A 59 9.97 27.45 9.19
C ALA A 59 9.74 26.88 10.61
N VAL A 60 10.19 27.56 11.67
CA VAL A 60 10.00 27.08 13.05
C VAL A 60 8.53 27.08 13.47
N ARG A 61 7.73 28.05 12.98
CA ARG A 61 6.28 28.08 13.26
C ARG A 61 5.53 26.96 12.56
N GLU A 62 5.98 26.56 11.37
CA GLU A 62 5.40 25.41 10.66
C GLU A 62 5.63 24.12 11.47
N VAL A 63 6.87 23.92 11.95
CA VAL A 63 7.20 22.74 12.77
C VAL A 63 6.49 22.77 14.12
N GLU A 64 6.39 23.96 14.78
CA GLU A 64 5.64 24.13 16.02
C GLU A 64 4.17 23.77 15.82
N GLY A 65 3.52 24.25 14.73
CA GLY A 65 2.14 23.93 14.41
C GLY A 65 1.91 22.44 14.07
N ALA A 66 2.93 21.75 13.54
CA ALA A 66 2.87 20.32 13.34
C ALA A 66 2.95 19.54 14.68
N ALA A 67 3.83 19.99 15.58
CA ALA A 67 3.95 19.41 16.93
C ALA A 67 2.70 19.65 17.81
N GLU A 68 1.96 20.73 17.55
CA GLU A 68 0.67 21.00 18.23
C GLU A 68 -0.45 20.06 17.79
N ARG A 69 -0.37 19.55 16.57
CA ARG A 69 -1.37 18.63 16.01
C ARG A 69 -1.08 17.15 16.28
N GLY A 70 0.04 16.85 16.92
CA GLY A 70 0.46 15.49 17.26
C GLY A 70 1.95 15.23 16.96
N LYS A 71 2.29 13.98 16.61
CA LYS A 71 3.67 13.56 16.36
C LYS A 71 4.23 14.19 15.08
N VAL A 72 5.45 14.74 15.16
CA VAL A 72 6.10 15.40 14.04
C VAL A 72 6.57 14.38 12.98
N GLY A 73 6.02 14.48 11.77
CA GLY A 73 6.34 13.62 10.64
C GLY A 73 7.78 13.82 10.09
N PRO A 74 8.26 12.90 9.22
CA PRO A 74 9.65 12.89 8.74
C PRO A 74 10.12 14.21 8.10
N SER A 75 9.30 14.84 7.27
CA SER A 75 9.62 16.12 6.62
C SER A 75 9.83 17.25 7.63
N ASN A 76 8.95 17.35 8.63
CA ASN A 76 9.06 18.35 9.68
C ASN A 76 10.21 18.05 10.66
N ARG A 77 10.59 16.79 10.84
CA ARG A 77 11.81 16.42 11.58
C ARG A 77 13.07 16.89 10.85
N THR A 78 13.12 16.73 9.53
CA THR A 78 14.20 17.26 8.69
C THR A 78 14.23 18.80 8.75
N LYS A 79 13.08 19.48 8.66
CA LYS A 79 12.98 20.93 8.85
C LYS A 79 13.52 21.36 10.22
N PHE A 80 13.12 20.67 11.28
CA PHE A 80 13.57 20.94 12.65
C PHE A 80 15.09 20.85 12.78
N GLN A 81 15.72 19.80 12.23
CA GLN A 81 17.16 19.61 12.22
C GLN A 81 17.87 20.76 11.47
N VAL A 82 17.37 21.12 10.29
CA VAL A 82 17.95 22.19 9.46
C VAL A 82 17.84 23.56 10.15
N ILE A 83 16.70 23.86 10.78
CA ILE A 83 16.52 25.11 11.53
C ILE A 83 17.53 25.19 12.68
N ALA A 84 17.75 24.09 13.41
CA ALA A 84 18.70 24.04 14.51
C ALA A 84 20.16 24.27 14.03
N LEU A 85 20.53 23.69 12.88
CA LEU A 85 21.84 23.87 12.25
C LEU A 85 22.05 25.32 11.81
N LEU A 86 21.15 25.87 11.00
CA LEU A 86 21.23 27.23 10.49
C LEU A 86 21.21 28.27 11.61
N MET A 87 20.43 28.05 12.65
CA MET A 87 20.41 28.94 13.83
C MET A 87 21.78 28.98 14.55
N ARG A 88 22.45 27.83 14.67
CA ARG A 88 23.81 27.76 15.26
C ARG A 88 24.83 28.46 14.39
N GLU A 89 24.80 28.23 13.08
CA GLU A 89 25.65 28.84 12.09
C GLU A 89 25.53 30.40 12.13
N GLU A 90 24.29 30.89 12.09
CA GLU A 90 24.00 32.33 12.15
C GLU A 90 24.40 32.96 13.51
N ARG A 91 24.21 32.20 14.60
CA ARG A 91 24.67 32.67 15.92
C ARG A 91 26.18 32.76 16.01
N ALA A 92 26.90 31.80 15.43
CA ALA A 92 28.37 31.81 15.35
C ALA A 92 28.86 32.95 14.44
N ARG A 93 28.17 33.19 13.30
CA ARG A 93 28.45 34.29 12.38
C ARG A 93 28.25 35.64 13.05
N ALA A 94 27.08 35.88 13.66
CA ALA A 94 26.80 37.14 14.35
C ALA A 94 27.79 37.48 15.48
N LYS A 95 28.37 36.47 16.15
CA LYS A 95 29.38 36.63 17.17
C LYS A 95 30.78 37.01 16.60
N LYS A 96 31.09 36.51 15.38
CA LYS A 96 32.40 36.70 14.73
C LYS A 96 32.45 37.92 13.81
N ASP A 97 31.29 38.46 13.42
CA ASP A 97 31.20 39.57 12.48
C ASP A 97 31.68 40.85 13.12
N ALA A 98 32.80 41.40 12.57
CA ALA A 98 33.43 42.63 13.06
C ALA A 98 32.73 43.91 12.57
N ASP A 99 31.91 43.80 11.51
CA ASP A 99 31.22 44.92 10.89
C ASP A 99 29.92 45.31 11.60
N LEU A 100 29.44 44.44 12.51
CA LEU A 100 28.23 44.69 13.30
C LEU A 100 28.52 45.51 14.56
N THR A 101 27.73 46.56 14.77
CA THR A 101 27.76 47.28 16.03
C THR A 101 27.24 46.43 17.20
N ASP A 102 27.66 46.70 18.42
CA ASP A 102 27.24 45.93 19.61
C ASP A 102 25.71 45.91 19.80
N ALA A 103 25.03 47.01 19.42
CA ALA A 103 23.58 47.11 19.47
C ALA A 103 22.88 46.18 18.43
N GLU A 104 23.39 46.18 17.20
CA GLU A 104 22.87 45.32 16.14
C GLU A 104 23.14 43.85 16.43
N ARG A 105 24.32 43.51 16.93
CA ARG A 105 24.71 42.17 17.38
C ARG A 105 23.77 41.68 18.50
N ALA A 106 23.48 42.51 19.48
CA ALA A 106 22.58 42.18 20.57
C ALA A 106 21.13 41.92 20.06
N GLU A 107 20.67 42.72 19.11
CA GLU A 107 19.33 42.55 18.52
C GLU A 107 19.23 41.28 17.68
N LEU A 108 20.25 40.96 16.84
CA LEU A 108 20.32 39.70 16.08
C LEU A 108 20.32 38.48 16.99
N LEU A 109 21.14 38.48 18.04
CA LEU A 109 21.19 37.39 19.01
C LEU A 109 19.86 37.21 19.73
N LYS A 110 19.18 38.30 20.10
CA LYS A 110 17.84 38.26 20.72
C LYS A 110 16.81 37.66 19.80
N ARG A 111 16.83 37.94 18.49
CA ARG A 111 15.94 37.33 17.49
C ARG A 111 16.23 35.83 17.34
N LEU A 112 17.49 35.42 17.32
CA LEU A 112 17.88 34.00 17.28
C LEU A 112 17.50 33.26 18.56
N ASP A 113 17.55 33.91 19.73
CA ASP A 113 17.10 33.37 21.01
C ASP A 113 15.57 33.14 21.00
N GLY A 114 14.81 33.98 20.30
CA GLY A 114 13.38 33.75 20.04
C GLY A 114 13.12 32.47 19.26
N VAL A 115 13.85 32.23 18.18
CA VAL A 115 13.76 30.97 17.39
C VAL A 115 14.19 29.79 18.24
N ALA A 116 15.27 29.87 19.00
CA ALA A 116 15.73 28.83 19.91
C ALA A 116 14.68 28.44 20.96
N THR A 117 13.96 29.44 21.49
CA THR A 117 12.90 29.21 22.48
C THR A 117 11.74 28.43 21.88
N ILE A 118 11.35 28.70 20.64
CA ILE A 118 10.30 27.95 19.94
C ILE A 118 10.76 26.53 19.66
N LEU A 119 12.00 26.34 19.18
CA LEU A 119 12.58 25.00 18.98
C LEU A 119 12.59 24.18 20.28
N ALA A 120 13.00 24.80 21.40
CA ALA A 120 13.03 24.13 22.70
C ALA A 120 11.62 23.73 23.16
N LYS A 121 10.61 24.61 22.98
CA LYS A 121 9.22 24.29 23.27
C LYS A 121 8.70 23.15 22.39
N THR A 122 9.05 23.15 21.11
CA THR A 122 8.65 22.11 20.15
C THR A 122 9.28 20.77 20.52
N ALA A 123 10.58 20.76 20.88
CA ALA A 123 11.27 19.55 21.35
C ALA A 123 10.74 19.06 22.72
N ALA A 124 10.23 19.94 23.56
CA ALA A 124 9.59 19.54 24.82
C ALA A 124 8.23 18.86 24.59
N ARG A 125 7.53 19.17 23.50
CA ARG A 125 6.26 18.54 23.10
C ARG A 125 6.49 17.17 22.41
N ASP A 126 7.51 17.07 21.58
CA ASP A 126 7.93 15.81 20.95
C ASP A 126 9.39 15.52 21.30
N THR A 127 9.60 14.73 22.34
CA THR A 127 10.94 14.41 22.87
C THR A 127 11.83 13.66 21.87
N SER A 128 11.25 13.05 20.83
CA SER A 128 12.02 12.41 19.75
C SER A 128 12.84 13.41 18.92
N LEU A 129 12.53 14.71 19.01
CA LEU A 129 13.28 15.77 18.33
C LEU A 129 14.55 16.19 19.09
N ILE A 130 14.69 15.83 20.37
CA ILE A 130 15.84 16.22 21.19
C ILE A 130 17.15 15.66 20.60
N ALA A 131 17.10 14.41 20.11
CA ALA A 131 18.24 13.78 19.47
C ALA A 131 18.74 14.55 18.23
N LEU A 132 17.87 15.29 17.54
CA LEU A 132 18.22 16.10 16.37
C LEU A 132 18.89 17.43 16.74
N LEU A 133 18.91 17.79 18.01
CA LEU A 133 19.60 18.97 18.52
C LEU A 133 21.06 18.68 18.91
N ALA A 134 21.51 17.44 18.94
CA ALA A 134 22.88 17.09 19.25
C ALA A 134 23.84 17.54 18.11
N GLU A 135 25.03 18.00 18.47
CA GLU A 135 26.04 18.50 17.49
C GLU A 135 26.58 17.38 16.60
N GLU A 136 26.63 16.14 17.12
CA GLU A 136 27.15 14.95 16.43
C GLU A 136 26.08 14.23 15.56
N THR A 137 24.86 14.78 15.45
CA THR A 137 23.80 14.13 14.69
C THR A 137 24.11 14.14 13.20
N ALA A 138 24.15 12.97 12.57
CA ALA A 138 24.38 12.83 11.14
C ALA A 138 23.37 13.64 10.32
N VAL A 139 23.88 14.51 9.44
CA VAL A 139 23.06 15.35 8.56
C VAL A 139 22.72 14.55 7.30
N THR A 140 21.44 14.24 7.10
CA THR A 140 20.98 13.51 5.92
C THR A 140 21.09 14.35 4.64
N ASP A 141 21.14 13.71 3.46
CA ASP A 141 21.17 14.42 2.18
C ASP A 141 19.93 15.30 1.98
N ALA A 142 18.78 14.86 2.47
CA ALA A 142 17.55 15.66 2.48
C ALA A 142 17.70 16.93 3.34
N ALA A 143 18.38 16.84 4.49
CA ALA A 143 18.66 17.99 5.35
C ALA A 143 19.69 18.94 4.71
N ARG A 144 20.73 18.41 4.02
CA ARG A 144 21.70 19.23 3.28
C ARG A 144 21.01 19.99 2.13
N LYS A 145 20.13 19.33 1.37
CA LYS A 145 19.34 19.96 0.30
C LYS A 145 18.46 21.08 0.86
N LEU A 146 17.68 20.77 1.90
CA LEU A 146 16.78 21.74 2.51
C LEU A 146 17.54 22.93 3.13
N ARG A 147 18.71 22.71 3.75
CA ARG A 147 19.58 23.78 4.25
C ARG A 147 19.95 24.74 3.13
N ARG A 148 20.41 24.21 2.01
CA ARG A 148 20.77 25.01 0.82
C ARG A 148 19.57 25.80 0.30
N ASP A 149 18.41 25.16 0.16
CA ASP A 149 17.19 25.80 -0.34
C ASP A 149 16.75 26.96 0.58
N MET A 150 16.89 26.80 1.89
CA MET A 150 16.60 27.86 2.87
C MET A 150 17.63 29.02 2.81
N LEU A 151 18.89 28.73 2.55
CA LEU A 151 19.92 29.77 2.38
C LEU A 151 19.69 30.55 1.08
N ILE A 152 19.37 29.90 -0.02
CA ILE A 152 18.99 30.56 -1.28
C ILE A 152 17.74 31.44 -1.07
N ALA A 153 16.73 30.94 -0.36
CA ALA A 153 15.51 31.69 -0.04
C ALA A 153 15.76 32.89 0.86
N SER A 154 16.86 32.91 1.59
CA SER A 154 17.28 34.04 2.43
C SER A 154 18.10 35.10 1.70
N GLY A 155 18.45 34.86 0.43
CA GLY A 155 19.29 35.77 -0.37
C GLY A 155 20.79 35.70 -0.08
N VAL A 156 21.26 34.67 0.61
CA VAL A 156 22.70 34.45 0.87
C VAL A 156 23.34 33.85 -0.38
N GLU A 157 24.39 34.48 -0.89
CA GLU A 157 25.19 33.91 -1.98
C GLU A 157 26.02 32.73 -1.44
N LEU A 158 25.76 31.55 -2.01
CA LEU A 158 26.50 30.34 -1.68
C LEU A 158 27.76 30.21 -2.49
N SER A 159 28.85 29.70 -1.89
CA SER A 159 30.07 29.40 -2.61
C SER A 159 29.86 28.29 -3.66
N PRO A 160 30.63 28.24 -4.77
CA PRO A 160 30.53 27.19 -5.77
C PRO A 160 30.69 25.76 -5.20
N GLU A 161 31.43 25.62 -4.10
CA GLU A 161 31.63 24.33 -3.40
C GLU A 161 30.39 23.89 -2.62
N GLU A 162 29.59 24.81 -2.09
CA GLU A 162 28.32 24.53 -1.42
C GLU A 162 27.17 24.27 -2.38
N LEU A 163 27.31 24.60 -3.65
CA LEU A 163 26.35 24.27 -4.73
C LEU A 163 26.51 22.85 -5.23
N ILE A 164 27.68 22.23 -5.05
CA ILE A 164 27.94 20.85 -5.47
C ILE A 164 27.62 19.92 -4.30
N ILE A 165 26.57 19.14 -4.42
CA ILE A 165 26.33 17.99 -3.53
C ILE A 165 27.33 16.91 -3.94
N THR A 166 28.51 16.91 -3.38
CA THR A 166 29.41 15.76 -3.41
C THR A 166 28.72 14.66 -2.59
N LYS A 167 28.16 13.68 -3.27
CA LYS A 167 27.87 12.39 -2.64
C LYS A 167 29.21 11.87 -2.14
N GLU A 168 29.44 11.89 -0.83
CA GLU A 168 30.47 11.02 -0.28
C GLU A 168 30.14 9.61 -0.76
N PRO A 169 31.10 8.86 -1.35
CA PRO A 169 30.86 7.50 -1.72
C PRO A 169 30.54 6.75 -0.43
N THR A 170 29.27 6.44 -0.22
CA THR A 170 28.90 5.37 0.68
C THR A 170 29.76 4.18 0.29
N PRO A 171 30.47 3.52 1.21
CA PRO A 171 31.24 2.34 0.85
C PRO A 171 30.27 1.36 0.22
N VAL A 172 30.33 1.24 -1.10
CA VAL A 172 29.58 0.29 -1.88
C VAL A 172 30.12 -1.07 -1.44
N ALA A 173 29.38 -1.75 -0.57
CA ALA A 173 29.59 -3.19 -0.41
C ALA A 173 29.59 -3.78 -1.81
N PRO A 174 30.45 -4.76 -2.11
CA PRO A 174 30.70 -5.21 -3.48
C PRO A 174 29.44 -5.82 -4.07
N ALA A 175 28.59 -4.97 -4.65
CA ALA A 175 27.42 -5.38 -5.42
C ALA A 175 27.84 -6.03 -6.77
N ALA A 176 29.11 -5.89 -7.16
CA ALA A 176 29.65 -6.38 -8.42
C ALA A 176 29.73 -7.91 -8.50
N GLU A 177 29.85 -8.60 -7.37
CA GLU A 177 29.98 -10.09 -7.38
C GLU A 177 28.64 -10.83 -7.57
N LYS A 178 27.49 -10.17 -7.46
CA LYS A 178 26.16 -10.79 -7.61
C LYS A 178 25.54 -10.63 -9.00
N GLN A 179 26.01 -9.68 -9.80
CA GLN A 179 25.46 -9.45 -11.13
C GLN A 179 26.08 -10.42 -12.16
N VAL A 180 25.20 -11.04 -12.94
CA VAL A 180 25.59 -11.96 -14.02
C VAL A 180 25.00 -11.48 -15.34
N VAL A 181 25.73 -11.70 -16.44
CA VAL A 181 25.22 -11.44 -17.81
C VAL A 181 25.24 -12.76 -18.56
N PRO A 182 24.07 -13.34 -18.87
CA PRO A 182 24.02 -14.61 -19.65
C PRO A 182 24.66 -14.49 -21.04
N GLN A 183 25.27 -15.57 -21.53
CA GLN A 183 25.93 -15.57 -22.82
C GLN A 183 25.01 -15.21 -23.99
N SER A 184 23.75 -15.64 -23.94
CA SER A 184 22.74 -15.29 -24.95
C SER A 184 22.46 -13.79 -25.01
N VAL A 185 22.52 -13.07 -23.87
CA VAL A 185 22.39 -11.62 -23.84
C VAL A 185 23.58 -10.95 -24.50
N ILE A 186 24.80 -11.42 -24.24
CA ILE A 186 26.00 -10.91 -24.89
C ILE A 186 25.92 -11.17 -26.41
N ALA A 187 25.50 -12.36 -26.84
CA ALA A 187 25.31 -12.67 -28.24
C ALA A 187 24.28 -11.76 -28.92
N ARG A 188 23.15 -11.48 -28.25
CA ARG A 188 22.12 -10.52 -28.73
C ARG A 188 22.66 -9.11 -28.86
N GLN A 189 23.44 -8.64 -27.89
CA GLN A 189 24.03 -7.30 -27.93
C GLN A 189 25.06 -7.15 -29.05
N LEU A 190 25.85 -8.20 -29.32
CA LEU A 190 26.82 -8.23 -30.41
C LEU A 190 26.17 -8.33 -31.80
N SER A 191 25.04 -9.04 -31.92
CA SER A 191 24.30 -9.22 -33.18
C SER A 191 23.49 -7.99 -33.59
N ASN A 192 23.21 -7.07 -32.67
CA ASN A 192 22.45 -5.85 -32.93
C ASN A 192 23.16 -4.62 -32.35
N PRO A 193 24.06 -3.96 -33.09
CA PRO A 193 24.80 -2.79 -32.61
C PRO A 193 23.90 -1.57 -32.28
N PHE A 194 22.65 -1.54 -32.77
CA PHE A 194 21.69 -0.49 -32.43
C PHE A 194 21.02 -0.70 -31.03
N LEU A 195 21.28 -1.81 -30.38
CA LEU A 195 20.91 -2.04 -28.97
C LEU A 195 22.01 -1.62 -27.98
N ALA A 196 23.06 -0.95 -28.45
CA ALA A 196 24.01 -0.32 -27.55
C ALA A 196 23.28 0.63 -26.60
N PRO A 197 23.65 0.69 -25.32
CA PRO A 197 22.98 1.55 -24.36
C PRO A 197 23.08 3.00 -24.85
N ASP A 198 21.92 3.59 -25.07
CA ASP A 198 21.82 5.03 -25.36
C ASP A 198 22.06 5.76 -24.04
N PHE A 199 23.26 6.33 -23.89
CA PHE A 199 23.64 7.16 -22.75
C PHE A 199 23.19 8.63 -22.94
N SER A 200 22.48 8.95 -24.02
CA SER A 200 21.89 10.27 -24.17
C SER A 200 20.88 10.49 -23.03
N GLN A 201 21.20 11.41 -22.14
CA GLN A 201 20.25 11.81 -21.12
C GLN A 201 19.02 12.41 -21.83
N PRO A 202 17.80 11.99 -21.45
CA PRO A 202 16.62 12.61 -22.00
C PRO A 202 16.71 14.12 -21.74
N VAL A 203 16.54 14.92 -22.79
CA VAL A 203 16.43 16.37 -22.68
C VAL A 203 15.23 16.62 -21.77
N LYS A 204 15.48 17.05 -20.54
CA LYS A 204 14.42 17.45 -19.62
C LYS A 204 13.70 18.62 -20.27
N ALA A 205 12.48 18.40 -20.76
CA ALA A 205 11.60 19.49 -21.14
C ALA A 205 11.50 20.47 -19.97
N LYS A 206 11.56 21.77 -20.26
CA LYS A 206 11.33 22.78 -19.22
C LYS A 206 9.95 22.51 -18.62
N PRO A 207 9.83 22.34 -17.31
CA PRO A 207 8.53 22.09 -16.69
C PRO A 207 7.62 23.28 -17.01
N ALA A 208 6.44 23.00 -17.52
CA ALA A 208 5.36 23.99 -17.60
C ALA A 208 5.07 24.48 -16.18
N THR A 209 4.77 25.78 -16.02
CA THR A 209 4.40 26.35 -14.73
C THR A 209 2.95 25.95 -14.44
N HIS A 210 2.78 24.89 -13.65
CA HIS A 210 1.48 24.41 -13.22
C HIS A 210 0.90 25.28 -12.10
N ARG A 211 -0.39 25.58 -12.15
CA ARG A 211 -1.14 26.32 -11.13
C ARG A 211 -1.06 25.63 -9.77
N LEU A 212 -1.07 24.31 -9.76
CA LEU A 212 -0.97 23.46 -8.57
C LEU A 212 0.48 23.17 -8.13
N ALA A 213 1.52 23.73 -8.81
CA ALA A 213 2.93 23.41 -8.56
C ALA A 213 3.41 23.69 -7.13
N ASN A 214 2.73 24.58 -6.41
CA ASN A 214 3.07 24.92 -5.01
C ASN A 214 2.32 24.07 -3.96
N TRP A 215 1.47 23.14 -4.38
CA TRP A 215 0.72 22.28 -3.50
C TRP A 215 1.45 20.94 -3.30
N GLU A 216 1.43 20.43 -2.07
CA GLU A 216 1.79 19.03 -1.81
C GLU A 216 0.58 18.18 -2.19
N LEU A 217 0.58 17.56 -3.38
CA LEU A 217 -0.60 16.90 -3.94
C LEU A 217 -0.70 15.41 -3.61
N LEU A 218 0.40 14.72 -3.29
CA LEU A 218 0.34 13.26 -3.07
C LEU A 218 -0.55 12.89 -1.90
N GLU A 219 -0.45 13.59 -0.78
CA GLU A 219 -1.31 13.36 0.38
C GLU A 219 -2.80 13.60 0.05
N PRO A 220 -3.20 14.73 -0.58
CA PRO A 220 -4.57 14.93 -1.05
C PRO A 220 -5.05 13.85 -2.03
N LEU A 221 -4.21 13.36 -2.94
CA LEU A 221 -4.57 12.28 -3.86
C LEU A 221 -4.82 10.96 -3.11
N PHE A 222 -4.00 10.62 -2.12
CA PHE A 222 -4.25 9.45 -1.29
C PHE A 222 -5.54 9.60 -0.49
N ARG A 223 -5.78 10.77 0.11
CA ARG A 223 -7.03 11.09 0.81
C ARG A 223 -8.25 11.02 -0.11
N ALA A 224 -8.11 11.32 -1.39
CA ALA A 224 -9.20 11.19 -2.35
C ALA A 224 -9.70 9.74 -2.47
N PHE A 225 -8.82 8.75 -2.32
CA PHE A 225 -9.20 7.33 -2.26
C PHE A 225 -9.70 6.88 -0.90
N GLU A 226 -9.36 7.60 0.17
CA GLU A 226 -9.82 7.31 1.52
C GLU A 226 -11.21 7.88 1.81
N TYR A 227 -11.48 9.11 1.33
CA TYR A 227 -12.69 9.86 1.64
C TYR A 227 -13.61 10.15 0.43
N GLY A 228 -13.09 10.04 -0.79
CA GLY A 228 -13.81 10.40 -2.02
C GLY A 228 -14.64 9.28 -2.65
N ALA A 229 -14.95 8.24 -1.91
CA ALA A 229 -15.51 7.00 -2.46
C ALA A 229 -16.99 7.07 -2.87
N GLY A 230 -17.57 8.16 -3.20
CA GLY A 230 -18.94 8.42 -3.73
C GLY A 230 -19.81 7.25 -4.21
N GLY A 231 -19.69 6.04 -3.63
CA GLY A 231 -20.49 4.85 -3.94
C GLY A 231 -20.14 4.13 -5.24
N SER A 232 -19.09 4.54 -5.98
CA SER A 232 -18.72 3.92 -7.25
C SER A 232 -17.43 3.10 -7.17
N VAL A 233 -17.41 1.96 -7.87
CA VAL A 233 -16.21 1.14 -8.05
C VAL A 233 -15.13 1.95 -8.78
N ALA A 234 -13.87 1.86 -8.31
CA ALA A 234 -12.75 2.57 -8.93
C ALA A 234 -12.33 1.88 -10.25
N SER A 235 -13.08 2.09 -11.31
CA SER A 235 -12.76 1.54 -12.63
C SER A 235 -12.95 2.63 -13.69
N MET A 236 -11.90 2.84 -14.51
CA MET A 236 -12.00 3.67 -15.69
C MET A 236 -13.06 3.12 -16.66
N GLU A 237 -13.62 3.98 -17.47
CA GLU A 237 -14.51 3.56 -18.54
C GLU A 237 -13.73 2.84 -19.64
N LEU A 238 -14.17 1.64 -19.99
CA LEU A 238 -13.54 0.80 -21.00
C LEU A 238 -14.38 0.83 -22.30
N PRO A 239 -13.73 0.80 -23.48
CA PRO A 239 -14.44 0.80 -24.75
C PRO A 239 -15.19 -0.52 -24.99
N GLU A 240 -16.28 -0.46 -25.71
CA GLU A 240 -16.96 -1.66 -26.19
C GLU A 240 -16.04 -2.48 -27.11
N PRO A 241 -15.92 -3.79 -26.88
CA PRO A 241 -14.98 -4.63 -27.64
C PRO A 241 -15.52 -4.90 -29.04
N ALA A 242 -14.68 -4.67 -30.05
CA ALA A 242 -14.98 -5.10 -31.41
C ALA A 242 -14.77 -6.62 -31.55
N ALA A 243 -15.34 -7.19 -32.62
CA ALA A 243 -15.20 -8.63 -32.91
C ALA A 243 -13.72 -9.10 -33.02
N VAL A 244 -12.81 -8.19 -33.40
CA VAL A 244 -11.38 -8.48 -33.47
C VAL A 244 -10.74 -8.65 -32.10
N ASP A 245 -11.26 -8.00 -31.08
CA ASP A 245 -10.72 -8.05 -29.71
C ASP A 245 -11.04 -9.38 -29.02
N ARG A 246 -12.04 -10.10 -29.53
CA ARG A 246 -12.41 -11.45 -29.08
C ARG A 246 -11.67 -12.57 -29.80
N LYS A 247 -10.78 -12.23 -30.76
CA LYS A 247 -9.95 -13.22 -31.47
C LYS A 247 -8.88 -13.77 -30.56
N VAL A 248 -9.02 -15.03 -30.23
CA VAL A 248 -8.08 -15.80 -29.38
C VAL A 248 -7.74 -17.11 -30.07
N PRO A 249 -6.72 -17.83 -29.62
CA PRO A 249 -6.38 -19.16 -30.14
C PRO A 249 -7.59 -20.11 -30.13
N ALA A 250 -7.62 -21.05 -31.07
CA ALA A 250 -8.74 -21.99 -31.23
C ALA A 250 -9.03 -22.76 -29.93
N GLY A 251 -10.29 -22.79 -29.54
CA GLY A 251 -10.77 -23.46 -28.34
C GLY A 251 -10.80 -22.60 -27.06
N LEU A 252 -10.39 -21.34 -27.19
CA LEU A 252 -10.50 -20.36 -26.11
C LEU A 252 -11.55 -19.30 -26.43
N GLU A 253 -12.13 -18.71 -25.39
CA GLU A 253 -13.13 -17.65 -25.49
C GLU A 253 -12.85 -16.56 -24.45
N LEU A 254 -12.96 -15.30 -24.84
CA LEU A 254 -12.84 -14.16 -23.92
C LEU A 254 -14.22 -13.78 -23.38
N PHE A 255 -14.28 -13.59 -22.09
CA PHE A 255 -15.38 -12.89 -21.46
C PHE A 255 -15.42 -11.41 -21.89
N ASN A 256 -16.61 -10.79 -21.83
CA ASN A 256 -16.78 -9.42 -22.27
C ASN A 256 -15.81 -8.45 -21.59
N HIS A 257 -15.70 -8.53 -20.25
CA HIS A 257 -14.79 -7.69 -19.48
C HIS A 257 -13.30 -7.85 -19.85
N GLN A 258 -12.90 -9.03 -20.31
CA GLN A 258 -11.52 -9.26 -20.78
C GLN A 258 -11.30 -8.61 -22.15
N ALA A 259 -12.30 -8.73 -23.03
CA ALA A 259 -12.26 -8.14 -24.36
C ALA A 259 -12.26 -6.60 -24.31
N GLU A 260 -13.02 -5.99 -23.41
CA GLU A 260 -13.01 -4.53 -23.14
C GLU A 260 -11.62 -4.03 -22.76
N PHE A 261 -10.94 -4.74 -21.87
CA PHE A 261 -9.56 -4.39 -21.47
C PHE A 261 -8.58 -4.49 -22.65
N VAL A 262 -8.68 -5.53 -23.47
CA VAL A 262 -7.86 -5.71 -24.67
C VAL A 262 -8.16 -4.59 -25.68
N ALA A 263 -9.43 -4.20 -25.87
CA ALA A 263 -9.85 -3.10 -26.73
C ALA A 263 -9.20 -1.78 -26.28
N SER A 264 -9.22 -1.46 -25.02
CA SER A 264 -8.55 -0.26 -24.46
C SER A 264 -7.06 -0.21 -24.81
N ALA A 265 -6.36 -1.35 -24.69
CA ALA A 265 -4.95 -1.43 -25.05
C ALA A 265 -4.71 -1.27 -26.57
N ARG A 266 -5.60 -1.81 -27.40
CA ARG A 266 -5.58 -1.59 -28.86
C ARG A 266 -5.77 -0.11 -29.20
N ASP A 267 -6.70 0.55 -28.52
CA ASP A 267 -7.04 1.96 -28.77
C ASP A 267 -5.96 2.94 -28.26
N GLY A 268 -4.96 2.43 -27.59
CA GLY A 268 -3.74 3.19 -27.31
C GLY A 268 -3.47 3.47 -25.84
N HIS A 269 -4.30 3.03 -24.91
CA HIS A 269 -4.00 3.13 -23.49
C HIS A 269 -2.84 2.21 -23.12
N ARG A 270 -1.92 2.66 -22.24
CA ARG A 270 -0.63 1.98 -22.01
C ARG A 270 -0.26 1.79 -20.54
N SER A 271 -1.04 2.29 -19.62
CA SER A 271 -0.72 2.29 -18.20
C SER A 271 -1.91 1.79 -17.39
N TYR A 272 -1.79 0.63 -16.71
CA TYR A 272 -2.92 0.01 -16.03
C TYR A 272 -2.57 -0.50 -14.64
N LEU A 273 -3.42 -0.17 -13.67
CA LEU A 273 -3.58 -0.94 -12.45
C LEU A 273 -4.78 -1.87 -12.64
N LEU A 274 -4.52 -3.10 -13.06
CA LEU A 274 -5.57 -4.12 -13.21
C LEU A 274 -5.81 -4.80 -11.86
N ALA A 275 -6.76 -4.25 -11.14
CA ALA A 275 -7.10 -4.60 -9.76
C ALA A 275 -8.34 -5.52 -9.67
N ASP A 276 -8.68 -6.21 -10.74
CA ASP A 276 -9.77 -7.18 -10.80
C ASP A 276 -9.67 -8.21 -9.69
N GLU A 277 -10.80 -8.67 -9.19
CA GLU A 277 -10.83 -9.78 -8.23
C GLU A 277 -10.04 -10.99 -8.74
N PRO A 278 -9.41 -11.78 -7.84
CA PRO A 278 -8.68 -12.99 -8.23
C PRO A 278 -9.58 -13.97 -8.99
N GLY A 279 -9.07 -14.51 -10.09
CA GLY A 279 -9.83 -15.48 -10.91
C GLY A 279 -10.57 -14.89 -12.12
N LEU A 280 -10.48 -13.58 -12.37
CA LEU A 280 -11.06 -12.92 -13.57
C LEU A 280 -10.13 -12.95 -14.80
N GLY A 281 -9.05 -13.72 -14.78
CA GLY A 281 -8.17 -13.91 -15.94
C GLY A 281 -7.22 -12.74 -16.23
N LYS A 282 -6.69 -12.07 -15.19
CA LYS A 282 -5.75 -10.94 -15.33
C LYS A 282 -4.52 -11.28 -16.20
N THR A 283 -3.98 -12.48 -16.08
CA THR A 283 -2.84 -12.95 -16.88
C THR A 283 -3.15 -12.93 -18.39
N ALA A 284 -4.28 -13.52 -18.78
CA ALA A 284 -4.74 -13.51 -20.17
C ALA A 284 -4.95 -12.09 -20.70
N GLN A 285 -5.58 -11.22 -19.91
CA GLN A 285 -5.79 -9.82 -20.25
C GLN A 285 -4.46 -9.08 -20.50
N ALA A 286 -3.47 -9.27 -19.62
CA ALA A 286 -2.16 -8.62 -19.75
C ALA A 286 -1.39 -9.12 -21.00
N LEU A 287 -1.39 -10.42 -21.27
CA LEU A 287 -0.73 -11.01 -22.44
C LEU A 287 -1.38 -10.56 -23.75
N LEU A 288 -2.71 -10.56 -23.80
CA LEU A 288 -3.45 -10.09 -24.99
C LEU A 288 -3.33 -8.59 -25.20
N ALA A 289 -3.31 -7.79 -24.14
CA ALA A 289 -3.01 -6.37 -24.22
C ALA A 289 -1.61 -6.11 -24.83
N ALA A 290 -0.60 -6.88 -24.40
CA ALA A 290 0.74 -6.82 -24.98
C ALA A 290 0.74 -7.24 -26.46
N GLN A 291 -0.08 -8.23 -26.83
CA GLN A 291 -0.22 -8.71 -28.21
C GLN A 291 -0.83 -7.64 -29.13
N VAL A 292 -1.96 -7.03 -28.74
CA VAL A 292 -2.66 -6.03 -29.58
C VAL A 292 -1.88 -4.71 -29.65
N SER A 293 -1.14 -4.36 -28.61
CA SER A 293 -0.28 -3.16 -28.57
C SER A 293 1.12 -3.38 -29.17
N ASN A 294 1.45 -4.62 -29.57
CA ASN A 294 2.77 -5.05 -30.03
C ASN A 294 3.91 -4.61 -29.09
N SER A 295 3.72 -4.81 -27.78
CA SER A 295 4.63 -4.37 -26.74
C SER A 295 5.70 -5.43 -26.41
N TYR A 296 6.41 -5.88 -27.43
CA TYR A 296 7.49 -6.88 -27.32
C TYR A 296 8.86 -6.27 -27.66
N PRO A 297 9.94 -6.69 -26.99
CA PRO A 297 10.00 -7.66 -25.91
C PRO A 297 9.26 -7.17 -24.66
N LEU A 298 8.56 -8.09 -23.98
CA LEU A 298 7.82 -7.86 -22.75
C LEU A 298 8.60 -8.42 -21.55
N LEU A 299 8.78 -7.60 -20.51
CA LEU A 299 9.31 -8.06 -19.22
C LEU A 299 8.16 -8.38 -18.27
N VAL A 300 8.16 -9.57 -17.69
CA VAL A 300 7.14 -10.01 -16.72
C VAL A 300 7.83 -10.33 -15.40
N VAL A 301 7.50 -9.56 -14.35
CA VAL A 301 8.04 -9.74 -13.00
C VAL A 301 6.98 -10.36 -12.11
N VAL A 302 7.27 -11.50 -11.55
CA VAL A 302 6.29 -12.36 -10.86
C VAL A 302 6.83 -12.94 -9.56
N PRO A 303 5.96 -13.39 -8.63
CA PRO A 303 6.39 -14.28 -7.56
C PRO A 303 6.97 -15.58 -8.08
N ASN A 304 7.97 -16.14 -7.36
CA ASN A 304 8.70 -17.32 -7.80
C ASN A 304 7.80 -18.53 -8.15
N VAL A 305 6.71 -18.69 -7.43
CA VAL A 305 5.79 -19.83 -7.57
C VAL A 305 4.98 -19.83 -8.86
N VAL A 306 4.76 -18.68 -9.49
CA VAL A 306 3.91 -18.55 -10.69
C VAL A 306 4.67 -18.40 -12.00
N LYS A 307 5.99 -18.26 -11.97
CA LYS A 307 6.77 -18.01 -13.18
C LYS A 307 6.60 -19.08 -14.27
N MET A 308 6.50 -20.35 -13.89
CA MET A 308 6.25 -21.44 -14.85
C MET A 308 4.81 -21.41 -15.38
N ASN A 309 3.84 -21.06 -14.55
CA ASN A 309 2.47 -20.86 -14.98
C ASN A 309 2.37 -19.73 -16.01
N TRP A 310 3.09 -18.62 -15.79
CA TRP A 310 3.15 -17.52 -16.76
C TRP A 310 3.71 -17.97 -18.11
N ALA A 311 4.75 -18.80 -18.13
CA ALA A 311 5.28 -19.34 -19.39
C ALA A 311 4.24 -20.15 -20.17
N ARG A 312 3.45 -20.99 -19.48
CA ARG A 312 2.34 -21.75 -20.09
C ARG A 312 1.20 -20.86 -20.57
N GLU A 313 0.86 -19.84 -19.81
CA GLU A 313 -0.16 -18.86 -20.22
C GLU A 313 0.30 -18.10 -21.49
N VAL A 314 1.58 -17.81 -21.64
CA VAL A 314 2.13 -17.26 -22.90
C VAL A 314 1.91 -18.23 -24.06
N GLU A 315 2.23 -19.51 -23.91
CA GLU A 315 1.99 -20.53 -24.93
C GLU A 315 0.51 -20.69 -25.26
N LEU A 316 -0.36 -20.58 -24.25
CA LEU A 316 -1.81 -20.74 -24.40
C LEU A 316 -2.45 -19.55 -25.12
N TRP A 317 -2.18 -18.31 -24.64
CA TRP A 317 -2.86 -17.10 -25.11
C TRP A 317 -2.16 -16.42 -26.28
N THR A 318 -0.85 -16.60 -26.40
CA THR A 318 -0.04 -15.98 -27.46
C THR A 318 0.90 -17.02 -28.10
N PRO A 319 0.37 -18.08 -28.75
CA PRO A 319 1.16 -19.24 -29.20
C PRO A 319 2.23 -18.88 -30.26
N ASN A 320 2.17 -17.72 -30.88
CA ASN A 320 3.16 -17.22 -31.83
C ASN A 320 4.29 -16.44 -31.16
N ARG A 321 4.34 -16.38 -29.80
CA ARG A 321 5.35 -15.67 -29.03
C ARG A 321 6.17 -16.64 -28.19
N SER A 322 7.48 -16.44 -28.22
CA SER A 322 8.38 -17.23 -27.40
C SER A 322 8.52 -16.66 -26.00
N ALA A 323 8.54 -17.54 -24.99
CA ALA A 323 8.77 -17.16 -23.60
C ALA A 323 10.05 -17.78 -23.07
N THR A 324 10.78 -17.03 -22.25
CA THR A 324 11.92 -17.55 -21.49
C THR A 324 11.79 -17.21 -20.01
N VAL A 325 12.17 -18.15 -19.16
CA VAL A 325 12.09 -17.99 -17.69
C VAL A 325 13.50 -17.90 -17.12
N ILE A 326 13.76 -16.85 -16.36
CA ILE A 326 15.04 -16.68 -15.68
C ILE A 326 15.10 -17.57 -14.45
N HIS A 327 16.06 -18.50 -14.43
CA HIS A 327 16.38 -19.35 -13.29
C HIS A 327 17.78 -19.06 -12.79
N GLY A 328 17.96 -18.84 -11.49
CA GLY A 328 19.27 -18.69 -10.86
C GLY A 328 20.16 -17.65 -11.54
N SER A 329 21.19 -18.08 -12.23
CA SER A 329 22.14 -17.23 -12.99
C SER A 329 21.76 -17.03 -14.46
N GLY A 330 20.63 -17.56 -14.91
CA GLY A 330 20.15 -17.39 -16.30
C GLY A 330 20.90 -18.22 -17.34
N GLU A 331 21.44 -19.38 -16.95
CA GLU A 331 22.26 -20.23 -17.84
C GLU A 331 21.51 -20.70 -19.09
N ASN A 332 20.21 -20.97 -18.96
CA ASN A 332 19.33 -21.44 -20.04
C ASN A 332 18.41 -20.34 -20.59
N LEU A 333 18.80 -19.09 -20.46
CA LEU A 333 18.02 -17.97 -20.93
C LEU A 333 18.09 -17.83 -22.45
N ASP A 334 16.94 -17.69 -23.12
CA ASP A 334 16.85 -17.19 -24.49
C ASP A 334 16.65 -15.66 -24.48
N ALA A 335 17.70 -14.91 -24.76
CA ALA A 335 17.65 -13.45 -24.82
C ALA A 335 16.90 -12.90 -26.05
N PHE A 336 16.52 -13.73 -27.00
CA PHE A 336 15.72 -13.35 -28.17
C PHE A 336 14.24 -13.62 -27.99
N ALA A 337 13.84 -14.22 -26.88
CA ALA A 337 12.45 -14.48 -26.58
C ALA A 337 11.61 -13.17 -26.55
N ASP A 338 10.36 -13.28 -27.00
CA ASP A 338 9.40 -12.17 -26.96
C ASP A 338 9.01 -11.80 -25.54
N VAL A 339 8.92 -12.77 -24.63
CA VAL A 339 8.52 -12.57 -23.24
C VAL A 339 9.61 -13.10 -22.31
N VAL A 340 10.14 -12.23 -21.47
CA VAL A 340 11.14 -12.57 -20.45
C VAL A 340 10.46 -12.55 -19.08
N ILE A 341 10.42 -13.72 -18.42
CA ILE A 341 9.76 -13.90 -17.13
C ILE A 341 10.82 -14.04 -16.05
N VAL A 342 10.73 -13.20 -15.03
CA VAL A 342 11.67 -13.16 -13.90
C VAL A 342 10.93 -13.08 -12.58
N ASN A 343 11.44 -13.71 -11.53
CA ASN A 343 10.88 -13.53 -10.20
C ASN A 343 11.62 -12.44 -9.43
N TYR A 344 10.89 -11.83 -8.48
CA TYR A 344 11.40 -10.74 -7.65
C TYR A 344 12.73 -11.03 -6.95
N ASP A 345 12.96 -12.30 -6.54
CA ASP A 345 14.07 -12.66 -5.67
C ASP A 345 15.42 -12.72 -6.39
N VAL A 346 15.42 -12.80 -7.73
CA VAL A 346 16.65 -12.85 -8.53
C VAL A 346 16.88 -11.56 -9.33
N LEU A 347 16.01 -10.56 -9.22
CA LEU A 347 16.15 -9.30 -9.95
C LEU A 347 17.49 -8.60 -9.68
N ASP A 348 17.99 -8.68 -8.44
CA ASP A 348 19.26 -8.08 -8.04
C ASP A 348 20.44 -8.54 -8.92
N ARG A 349 20.43 -9.81 -9.34
CA ARG A 349 21.49 -10.41 -10.17
C ARG A 349 21.40 -9.98 -11.63
N HIS A 350 20.18 -9.74 -12.12
CA HIS A 350 19.91 -9.58 -13.56
C HIS A 350 19.62 -8.13 -13.96
N ILE A 351 19.43 -7.20 -13.01
CA ILE A 351 19.03 -5.82 -13.27
C ILE A 351 19.94 -5.10 -14.28
N GLY A 352 21.24 -5.37 -14.23
CA GLY A 352 22.23 -4.70 -15.07
C GLY A 352 21.95 -4.87 -16.57
N TRP A 353 21.73 -6.10 -17.01
CA TRP A 353 21.48 -6.39 -18.42
C TRP A 353 19.98 -6.24 -18.78
N LEU A 354 19.04 -6.52 -17.87
CA LEU A 354 17.62 -6.27 -18.10
C LEU A 354 17.35 -4.80 -18.47
N ARG A 355 18.04 -3.87 -17.84
CA ARG A 355 17.93 -2.44 -18.18
C ARG A 355 18.37 -2.13 -19.60
N THR A 356 19.14 -2.97 -20.26
CA THR A 356 19.71 -2.71 -21.61
C THR A 356 18.93 -3.41 -22.73
N LEU A 357 18.02 -4.33 -22.43
CA LEU A 357 17.37 -5.18 -23.43
C LEU A 357 16.32 -4.48 -24.32
N GLY A 358 15.94 -3.25 -24.06
CA GLY A 358 15.01 -2.51 -24.90
C GLY A 358 13.57 -3.04 -24.86
N PHE A 359 13.09 -3.40 -23.68
CA PHE A 359 11.69 -3.79 -23.47
C PHE A 359 10.74 -2.68 -23.89
N LYS A 360 9.60 -3.07 -24.49
CA LYS A 360 8.50 -2.16 -24.88
C LYS A 360 7.30 -2.28 -23.95
N GLY A 361 7.35 -3.18 -22.98
CA GLY A 361 6.35 -3.32 -21.96
C GLY A 361 6.91 -4.01 -20.72
N MET A 362 6.24 -3.78 -19.59
CA MET A 362 6.52 -4.43 -18.32
C MET A 362 5.22 -4.75 -17.59
N VAL A 363 5.10 -5.98 -17.16
CA VAL A 363 4.02 -6.48 -16.32
C VAL A 363 4.58 -6.85 -14.96
N VAL A 364 3.93 -6.41 -13.91
CA VAL A 364 4.26 -6.77 -12.52
C VAL A 364 3.06 -7.52 -11.95
N ASP A 365 3.22 -8.79 -11.67
CA ASP A 365 2.17 -9.61 -11.06
C ASP A 365 2.26 -9.57 -9.54
N GLU A 366 1.10 -9.59 -8.88
CA GLU A 366 0.95 -9.37 -7.44
C GLU A 366 1.68 -8.08 -7.02
N ALA A 367 1.29 -6.96 -7.63
CA ALA A 367 1.96 -5.66 -7.47
C ALA A 367 2.08 -5.20 -6.00
N HIS A 368 1.28 -5.75 -5.09
CA HIS A 368 1.43 -5.49 -3.67
C HIS A 368 2.81 -5.93 -3.10
N PHE A 369 3.57 -6.77 -3.80
CA PHE A 369 4.96 -7.12 -3.43
C PHE A 369 5.93 -5.94 -3.51
N ILE A 370 5.59 -4.88 -4.26
CA ILE A 370 6.40 -3.67 -4.37
C ILE A 370 5.90 -2.50 -3.50
N LYS A 371 4.87 -2.68 -2.66
CA LYS A 371 4.27 -1.63 -1.85
C LYS A 371 5.26 -0.87 -0.95
N ASN A 372 6.24 -1.56 -0.38
CA ASN A 372 7.31 -0.93 0.39
C ASN A 372 8.41 -0.45 -0.55
N ARG A 373 8.37 0.86 -0.88
CA ARG A 373 9.32 1.55 -1.76
C ARG A 373 10.79 1.37 -1.35
N ASP A 374 11.07 1.27 -0.06
CA ASP A 374 12.44 1.19 0.46
C ASP A 374 13.05 -0.20 0.35
N SER A 375 12.24 -1.22 0.09
CA SER A 375 12.74 -2.58 -0.11
C SER A 375 13.59 -2.68 -1.39
N GLN A 376 14.61 -3.53 -1.38
CA GLN A 376 15.47 -3.74 -2.55
C GLN A 376 14.66 -4.24 -3.76
N ARG A 377 13.67 -5.09 -3.53
CA ARG A 377 12.74 -5.59 -4.55
C ARG A 377 12.03 -4.44 -5.27
N SER A 378 11.43 -3.52 -4.52
CA SER A 378 10.73 -2.36 -5.08
C SER A 378 11.69 -1.44 -5.84
N LYS A 379 12.87 -1.16 -5.28
CA LYS A 379 13.89 -0.32 -5.93
C LYS A 379 14.31 -0.88 -7.29
N HIS A 380 14.50 -2.20 -7.40
CA HIS A 380 14.86 -2.84 -8.67
C HIS A 380 13.72 -2.76 -9.71
N VAL A 381 12.48 -3.03 -9.29
CA VAL A 381 11.31 -2.93 -10.17
C VAL A 381 11.13 -1.48 -10.68
N LEU A 382 11.19 -0.51 -9.78
CA LEU A 382 11.03 0.92 -10.12
C LEU A 382 12.14 1.40 -11.06
N ALA A 383 13.38 0.99 -10.83
CA ALA A 383 14.51 1.34 -11.70
C ALA A 383 14.39 0.74 -13.10
N LEU A 384 13.87 -0.49 -13.24
CA LEU A 384 13.54 -1.11 -14.52
C LEU A 384 12.42 -0.36 -15.22
N ALA A 385 11.32 -0.08 -14.53
CA ALA A 385 10.18 0.64 -15.06
C ALA A 385 10.58 2.03 -15.59
N GLU A 386 11.35 2.78 -14.82
CA GLU A 386 11.87 4.08 -15.23
C GLU A 386 12.75 3.97 -16.48
N SER A 387 13.66 2.99 -16.52
CA SER A 387 14.53 2.74 -17.68
C SER A 387 13.75 2.38 -18.94
N ILE A 388 12.66 1.60 -18.81
CA ILE A 388 11.80 1.21 -19.94
C ILE A 388 11.02 2.41 -20.44
N ARG A 389 10.37 3.18 -19.57
CA ARG A 389 9.62 4.39 -19.93
C ARG A 389 10.50 5.46 -20.56
N ALA A 390 11.71 5.65 -20.07
CA ALA A 390 12.66 6.61 -20.64
C ALA A 390 13.05 6.29 -22.09
N ARG A 391 13.08 5.02 -22.46
CA ARG A 391 13.41 4.57 -23.83
C ARG A 391 12.19 4.47 -24.72
N SER A 392 11.06 4.08 -24.18
CA SER A 392 9.80 3.89 -24.89
C SER A 392 8.70 4.67 -24.20
N PRO A 393 8.42 5.90 -24.64
CA PRO A 393 7.36 6.75 -24.05
C PRO A 393 5.96 6.10 -24.10
N ARG A 394 5.76 5.15 -25.02
CA ARG A 394 4.51 4.37 -25.16
C ARG A 394 4.67 2.92 -24.67
N ALA A 395 5.59 2.67 -23.74
CA ALA A 395 5.72 1.36 -23.15
C ALA A 395 4.43 0.94 -22.45
N LEU A 396 4.04 -0.33 -22.60
CA LEU A 396 2.89 -0.90 -21.90
C LEU A 396 3.31 -1.22 -20.46
N MET A 397 2.70 -0.57 -19.49
CA MET A 397 2.96 -0.76 -18.08
C MET A 397 1.71 -1.32 -17.39
N ILE A 398 1.78 -2.52 -16.84
CA ILE A 398 0.63 -3.17 -16.19
C ILE A 398 1.03 -3.66 -14.80
N ALA A 399 0.33 -3.17 -13.79
CA ALA A 399 0.38 -3.71 -12.44
C ALA A 399 -0.84 -4.60 -12.21
N LEU A 400 -0.62 -5.89 -11.92
CA LEU A 400 -1.69 -6.85 -11.64
C LEU A 400 -1.76 -7.09 -10.14
N THR A 401 -2.94 -6.97 -9.57
CA THR A 401 -3.17 -7.37 -8.17
C THR A 401 -4.65 -7.55 -7.91
N GLY A 402 -5.00 -8.60 -7.16
CA GLY A 402 -6.38 -8.73 -6.66
C GLY A 402 -6.61 -7.94 -5.36
N THR A 403 -5.54 -7.52 -4.71
CA THR A 403 -5.53 -6.85 -3.41
C THR A 403 -4.49 -5.73 -3.40
N PRO A 404 -4.76 -4.58 -4.06
CA PRO A 404 -3.77 -3.51 -4.21
C PRO A 404 -3.43 -2.81 -2.88
N LEU A 405 -4.38 -2.79 -1.94
CA LEU A 405 -4.20 -2.26 -0.60
C LEU A 405 -4.15 -3.41 0.41
N ILE A 406 -3.14 -3.44 1.25
CA ILE A 406 -3.00 -4.44 2.30
C ILE A 406 -3.09 -3.81 3.69
N ASN A 407 -2.42 -2.67 3.90
CA ASN A 407 -2.35 -2.02 5.19
C ASN A 407 -2.85 -0.57 5.18
N THR A 408 -2.41 0.22 4.21
CA THR A 408 -2.67 1.67 4.15
C THR A 408 -2.90 2.12 2.72
N ILE A 409 -3.52 3.28 2.54
CA ILE A 409 -3.72 3.91 1.24
C ILE A 409 -2.37 4.26 0.57
N GLU A 410 -1.31 4.47 1.35
CA GLU A 410 0.04 4.74 0.86
C GLU A 410 0.67 3.54 0.10
N ASP A 411 0.10 2.33 0.23
CA ASP A 411 0.50 1.16 -0.56
C ASP A 411 0.42 1.42 -2.08
N PHE A 412 -0.42 2.37 -2.51
CA PHE A 412 -0.50 2.80 -3.91
C PHE A 412 0.74 3.54 -4.41
N ARG A 413 1.52 4.18 -3.53
CA ARG A 413 2.61 5.08 -3.94
C ARG A 413 3.62 4.40 -4.88
N ALA A 414 4.09 3.21 -4.50
CA ALA A 414 5.05 2.47 -5.32
C ALA A 414 4.43 1.96 -6.64
N ILE A 415 3.16 1.58 -6.61
CA ILE A 415 2.42 1.13 -7.79
C ILE A 415 2.23 2.30 -8.77
N TRP A 416 1.80 3.47 -8.31
CA TRP A 416 1.65 4.66 -9.14
C TRP A 416 2.99 5.14 -9.72
N GLN A 417 4.09 5.03 -8.93
CA GLN A 417 5.44 5.31 -9.43
C GLN A 417 5.85 4.31 -10.51
N PHE A 418 5.54 3.02 -10.34
CA PHE A 418 5.77 1.98 -11.36
C PHE A 418 5.02 2.31 -12.65
N LEU A 419 3.77 2.68 -12.57
CA LEU A 419 2.93 3.05 -13.71
C LEU A 419 3.33 4.37 -14.38
N GLY A 420 4.11 5.22 -13.69
CA GLY A 420 4.56 6.51 -14.19
C GLY A 420 3.55 7.63 -13.98
N TRP A 421 2.60 7.47 -13.06
CA TRP A 421 1.64 8.52 -12.69
C TRP A 421 2.25 9.53 -11.71
N ILE A 422 3.25 9.10 -10.96
CA ILE A 422 4.03 9.96 -10.06
C ILE A 422 5.54 9.70 -10.24
N ASP A 423 6.36 10.69 -9.93
CA ASP A 423 7.83 10.57 -9.93
C ASP A 423 8.43 10.13 -8.58
N GLY A 424 7.57 9.69 -7.67
CA GLY A 424 7.88 9.24 -6.32
C GLY A 424 7.62 10.29 -5.23
N GLU A 425 7.61 11.58 -5.55
CA GLU A 425 7.33 12.69 -4.63
C GLU A 425 6.24 13.63 -5.15
N LYS A 426 5.97 13.61 -6.46
CA LYS A 426 5.03 14.51 -7.13
C LYS A 426 4.26 13.79 -8.23
N PRO A 427 3.04 14.22 -8.55
CA PRO A 427 2.36 13.84 -9.78
C PRO A 427 3.23 14.20 -11.00
N THR A 428 3.14 13.39 -12.05
CA THR A 428 3.75 13.72 -13.35
C THR A 428 3.08 14.91 -14.00
N ALA A 429 3.71 15.46 -15.04
CA ALA A 429 3.13 16.60 -15.79
C ALA A 429 1.74 16.26 -16.34
N ASP A 430 1.58 15.06 -16.92
CA ASP A 430 0.30 14.61 -17.49
C ASP A 430 -0.81 14.54 -16.44
N LEU A 431 -0.53 14.02 -15.25
CA LEU A 431 -1.51 14.01 -14.15
C LEU A 431 -1.78 15.42 -13.62
N MET A 432 -0.75 16.28 -13.57
CA MET A 432 -0.92 17.67 -13.16
C MET A 432 -1.83 18.43 -14.15
N ASP A 433 -1.63 18.27 -15.45
CA ASP A 433 -2.46 18.88 -16.49
C ASP A 433 -3.94 18.46 -16.32
N GLN A 434 -4.20 17.18 -16.14
CA GLN A 434 -5.55 16.65 -15.93
C GLN A 434 -6.20 17.16 -14.63
N LEU A 435 -5.45 17.27 -13.54
CA LEU A 435 -5.96 17.85 -12.29
C LEU A 435 -6.27 19.34 -12.42
N GLU A 436 -5.49 20.07 -13.24
CA GLU A 436 -5.68 21.49 -13.49
C GLU A 436 -6.87 21.79 -14.43
N GLU A 437 -7.24 20.87 -15.32
CA GLU A 437 -8.42 21.00 -16.20
C GLU A 437 -9.71 21.19 -15.40
N ASN A 438 -9.83 20.55 -14.23
CA ASN A 438 -10.98 20.68 -13.34
C ASN A 438 -11.02 22.03 -12.59
N GLY A 439 -9.92 22.78 -12.58
CA GLY A 439 -9.82 24.11 -11.98
C GLY A 439 -9.90 24.15 -10.45
N LEU A 440 -9.96 22.99 -9.79
CA LEU A 440 -10.07 22.84 -8.34
C LEU A 440 -8.70 22.80 -7.66
N THR A 441 -8.65 23.19 -6.38
CA THR A 441 -7.48 23.06 -5.50
C THR A 441 -7.84 22.18 -4.29
N PRO A 442 -6.86 21.62 -3.57
CA PRO A 442 -7.13 20.82 -2.37
C PRO A 442 -7.95 21.52 -1.26
N ALA A 443 -8.15 22.85 -1.35
CA ALA A 443 -8.98 23.61 -0.46
C ALA A 443 -10.45 23.69 -0.90
N ASP A 444 -10.76 23.31 -2.14
CA ASP A 444 -12.08 23.46 -2.73
C ASP A 444 -12.96 22.23 -2.42
N PHE A 445 -14.24 22.49 -2.21
CA PHE A 445 -15.23 21.42 -2.08
C PHE A 445 -15.36 20.66 -3.41
N GLY A 446 -15.29 19.33 -3.33
CA GLY A 446 -15.34 18.46 -4.52
C GLY A 446 -13.98 18.06 -5.10
N PHE A 447 -12.86 18.69 -4.70
CA PHE A 447 -11.53 18.32 -5.15
C PHE A 447 -11.23 16.84 -5.00
N PHE A 448 -11.55 16.24 -3.86
CA PHE A 448 -11.24 14.84 -3.60
C PHE A 448 -11.97 13.87 -4.52
N ALA A 449 -13.23 14.16 -4.86
CA ALA A 449 -14.00 13.32 -5.78
C ALA A 449 -13.44 13.40 -7.20
N GLU A 450 -13.15 14.61 -7.69
CA GLU A 450 -12.57 14.84 -9.03
C GLU A 450 -11.13 14.29 -9.11
N ALA A 451 -10.31 14.52 -8.10
CA ALA A 451 -8.94 13.99 -8.04
C ALA A 451 -8.93 12.46 -8.04
N ARG A 452 -9.87 11.82 -7.33
CA ARG A 452 -10.04 10.36 -7.36
C ARG A 452 -10.40 9.88 -8.76
N GLN A 453 -11.38 10.52 -9.41
CA GLN A 453 -11.79 10.16 -10.77
C GLN A 453 -10.65 10.36 -11.76
N THR A 454 -9.94 11.47 -11.70
CA THR A 454 -8.78 11.74 -12.55
C THR A 454 -7.72 10.62 -12.45
N VAL A 455 -7.40 10.15 -11.23
CA VAL A 455 -6.45 9.05 -11.07
C VAL A 455 -7.04 7.72 -11.54
N ILE A 456 -8.34 7.47 -11.36
CA ILE A 456 -9.00 6.28 -11.90
C ILE A 456 -8.87 6.23 -13.41
N ASP A 457 -9.10 7.36 -14.10
CA ASP A 457 -9.07 7.46 -15.54
C ASP A 457 -7.66 7.35 -16.13
N LEU A 458 -6.60 7.49 -15.31
CA LEU A 458 -5.24 7.12 -15.70
C LEU A 458 -5.04 5.64 -15.97
N GLY A 459 -5.98 4.77 -15.57
CA GLY A 459 -5.91 3.35 -15.90
C GLY A 459 -6.19 2.40 -14.74
N ILE A 460 -6.94 2.78 -13.72
CA ILE A 460 -7.41 1.82 -12.71
C ILE A 460 -8.58 1.03 -13.29
N VAL A 461 -8.47 -0.30 -13.26
CA VAL A 461 -9.54 -1.22 -13.66
C VAL A 461 -9.83 -2.18 -12.51
N ARG A 462 -10.99 -2.06 -11.92
CA ARG A 462 -11.47 -2.90 -10.81
C ARG A 462 -12.84 -3.45 -11.12
N ARG A 463 -12.99 -4.77 -11.16
CA ARG A 463 -14.27 -5.44 -11.38
C ARG A 463 -14.43 -6.55 -10.36
N LYS A 464 -15.66 -6.72 -9.88
CA LYS A 464 -16.04 -7.81 -9.00
C LYS A 464 -16.53 -8.98 -9.82
N LYS A 465 -16.32 -10.20 -9.34
CA LYS A 465 -16.81 -11.43 -10.00
C LYS A 465 -18.33 -11.41 -10.19
N ILE A 466 -19.05 -10.88 -9.20
CA ILE A 466 -20.50 -10.80 -9.22
C ILE A 466 -21.04 -9.96 -10.36
N ASP A 467 -20.27 -8.92 -10.78
CA ASP A 467 -20.69 -7.97 -11.80
C ASP A 467 -20.44 -8.50 -13.22
N VAL A 468 -19.38 -9.31 -13.40
CA VAL A 468 -18.89 -9.72 -14.74
C VAL A 468 -19.10 -11.20 -15.05
N ALA A 469 -19.36 -12.03 -14.05
CA ALA A 469 -19.54 -13.46 -14.19
C ALA A 469 -20.86 -13.90 -13.55
N SER A 470 -21.97 -13.55 -14.20
CA SER A 470 -23.34 -13.86 -13.75
C SER A 470 -23.61 -15.36 -13.51
N ASN A 471 -22.79 -16.22 -14.12
CA ASN A 471 -22.91 -17.69 -14.00
C ASN A 471 -21.99 -18.26 -12.90
N LEU A 472 -21.20 -17.43 -12.18
CA LEU A 472 -20.35 -17.92 -11.11
C LEU A 472 -21.20 -18.24 -9.88
N PRO A 473 -21.11 -19.47 -9.32
CA PRO A 473 -21.87 -19.85 -8.14
C PRO A 473 -21.55 -18.98 -6.92
N ALA A 474 -22.46 -18.94 -5.96
CA ALA A 474 -22.30 -18.17 -4.74
C ALA A 474 -21.06 -18.61 -3.93
N LYS A 475 -20.38 -17.64 -3.29
CA LYS A 475 -19.32 -17.87 -2.31
C LYS A 475 -19.84 -17.56 -0.90
N ARG A 476 -19.67 -18.50 0.02
CA ARG A 476 -20.04 -18.35 1.43
C ARG A 476 -18.81 -18.57 2.31
N VAL A 477 -18.59 -17.71 3.29
CA VAL A 477 -17.65 -17.93 4.38
C VAL A 477 -18.47 -18.21 5.65
N ALA A 478 -18.16 -19.27 6.36
CA ALA A 478 -18.88 -19.68 7.57
C ALA A 478 -17.87 -19.99 8.67
N ASP A 479 -18.14 -19.47 9.87
CA ASP A 479 -17.33 -19.73 11.05
C ASP A 479 -17.81 -21.01 11.73
N MET A 480 -16.85 -21.84 12.08
CA MET A 480 -17.07 -23.05 12.86
C MET A 480 -16.34 -22.92 14.19
N PRO A 481 -17.03 -22.51 15.24
CA PRO A 481 -16.41 -22.43 16.57
C PRO A 481 -16.13 -23.85 17.08
N VAL A 482 -14.92 -24.03 17.62
CA VAL A 482 -14.49 -25.28 18.28
C VAL A 482 -14.02 -24.98 19.71
N GLU A 483 -14.35 -25.84 20.64
CA GLU A 483 -13.89 -25.75 22.03
C GLU A 483 -12.63 -26.60 22.19
N LEU A 484 -11.65 -26.04 22.90
CA LEU A 484 -10.39 -26.70 23.21
C LEU A 484 -10.38 -27.12 24.69
N ASP A 485 -10.93 -28.29 25.01
CA ASP A 485 -11.11 -28.77 26.37
C ASP A 485 -9.96 -29.68 26.84
N ASP A 486 -9.04 -30.02 25.96
CA ASP A 486 -7.89 -30.87 26.24
C ASP A 486 -6.76 -30.15 26.99
N ASP A 487 -5.65 -30.87 27.23
CA ASP A 487 -4.45 -30.34 27.89
C ASP A 487 -3.82 -29.17 27.11
N LEU A 488 -3.88 -29.22 25.77
CA LEU A 488 -3.39 -28.16 24.92
C LEU A 488 -4.23 -26.89 25.07
N GLY A 489 -5.57 -27.02 25.10
CA GLY A 489 -6.47 -25.90 25.33
C GLY A 489 -6.23 -25.24 26.70
N ARG A 490 -5.99 -26.02 27.75
CA ARG A 490 -5.62 -25.48 29.05
C ARG A 490 -4.28 -24.73 29.00
N SER A 491 -3.28 -25.29 28.34
CA SER A 491 -1.98 -24.62 28.13
C SER A 491 -2.11 -23.30 27.36
N ILE A 492 -2.99 -23.23 26.35
CA ILE A 492 -3.25 -22.02 25.56
C ILE A 492 -3.87 -20.95 26.46
N ARG A 493 -4.91 -21.28 27.22
CA ARG A 493 -5.55 -20.32 28.16
C ARG A 493 -4.56 -19.81 29.22
N GLN A 494 -3.66 -20.65 29.71
CA GLN A 494 -2.60 -20.22 30.61
C GLN A 494 -1.59 -19.28 29.93
N ALA A 495 -1.20 -19.57 28.70
CA ALA A 495 -0.29 -18.71 27.94
C ALA A 495 -0.93 -17.35 27.62
N GLU A 496 -2.23 -17.32 27.31
CA GLU A 496 -3.01 -16.12 27.08
C GLU A 496 -3.12 -15.27 28.36
N ALA A 497 -3.46 -15.87 29.47
CA ALA A 497 -3.48 -15.22 30.77
C ALA A 497 -2.09 -14.66 31.18
N ALA A 498 -1.01 -15.39 30.89
CA ALA A 498 0.36 -14.92 31.14
C ALA A 498 0.74 -13.73 30.24
N LEU A 499 0.31 -13.72 28.97
CA LEU A 499 0.51 -12.59 28.05
C LEU A 499 -0.28 -11.37 28.53
N SER A 500 -1.55 -11.55 28.91
CA SER A 500 -2.40 -10.49 29.45
C SER A 500 -1.83 -9.87 30.72
N ALA A 501 -1.36 -10.69 31.67
CA ALA A 501 -0.71 -10.24 32.90
C ALA A 501 0.58 -9.45 32.62
N ARG A 502 1.38 -9.88 31.63
CA ARG A 502 2.60 -9.16 31.21
C ARG A 502 2.28 -7.81 30.57
N LEU A 503 1.24 -7.74 29.74
CA LEU A 503 0.77 -6.49 29.14
C LEU A 503 0.26 -5.53 30.22
N LEU A 504 -0.50 -6.02 31.18
CA LEU A 504 -1.02 -5.24 32.32
C LEU A 504 0.11 -4.67 33.18
N ASP A 505 1.12 -5.48 33.53
CA ASP A 505 2.30 -5.04 34.28
C ASP A 505 3.11 -3.96 33.53
N ARG A 506 3.23 -4.08 32.21
CA ARG A 506 3.84 -3.04 31.35
C ARG A 506 3.01 -1.76 31.34
N TYR A 507 1.70 -1.88 31.30
CA TYR A 507 0.80 -0.73 31.33
C TYR A 507 0.94 0.01 32.67
N HIS A 508 0.91 -0.68 33.82
CA HIS A 508 1.09 -0.06 35.14
C HIS A 508 2.45 0.65 35.25
N ARG A 509 3.51 0.04 34.74
CA ARG A 509 4.82 0.70 34.68
C ARG A 509 4.81 1.95 33.80
N ALA A 510 4.16 1.90 32.65
CA ALA A 510 4.05 3.06 31.76
C ALA A 510 3.26 4.20 32.43
N VAL A 511 2.15 3.89 33.12
CA VAL A 511 1.36 4.85 33.90
C VAL A 511 2.20 5.47 35.01
N SER A 512 2.94 4.67 35.78
CA SER A 512 3.77 5.15 36.90
C SER A 512 4.91 6.07 36.47
N LEU A 513 5.46 5.86 35.26
CA LEU A 513 6.54 6.67 34.70
C LEU A 513 6.05 7.93 33.96
N SER A 514 4.76 7.97 33.62
CA SER A 514 4.16 9.09 32.90
C SER A 514 3.92 10.27 33.84
N ARG A 515 4.62 11.39 33.63
CA ARG A 515 4.42 12.66 34.35
C ARG A 515 3.25 13.51 33.80
N THR A 516 2.65 13.10 32.70
CA THR A 516 1.53 13.78 32.03
C THR A 516 0.32 12.85 31.99
N LYS A 517 -0.88 13.38 32.14
CA LYS A 517 -2.12 12.61 31.89
C LYS A 517 -2.16 12.27 30.39
N HIS A 518 -1.75 11.07 30.03
CA HIS A 518 -2.02 10.51 28.73
C HIS A 518 -3.43 9.90 28.75
N GLU A 519 -4.12 9.94 27.61
CA GLU A 519 -5.37 9.20 27.45
C GLU A 519 -5.08 7.69 27.57
N ARG A 520 -5.95 6.96 28.29
CA ARG A 520 -5.87 5.50 28.47
C ARG A 520 -5.58 4.77 27.14
N SER A 521 -6.33 5.13 26.08
CA SER A 521 -6.19 4.55 24.73
C SER A 521 -4.79 4.72 24.13
N SER A 522 -4.14 5.85 24.36
CA SER A 522 -2.79 6.11 23.87
C SER A 522 -1.75 5.25 24.57
N LEU A 523 -1.86 5.07 25.89
CA LEU A 523 -0.96 4.21 26.67
C LEU A 523 -1.14 2.74 26.33
N VAL A 524 -2.38 2.28 26.18
CA VAL A 524 -2.71 0.90 25.76
C VAL A 524 -2.06 0.60 24.41
N ARG A 525 -2.24 1.47 23.41
CA ARG A 525 -1.63 1.29 22.10
C ARG A 525 -0.09 1.30 22.14
N MET A 526 0.50 2.17 22.94
CA MET A 526 1.96 2.24 23.07
C MET A 526 2.52 0.93 23.66
N VAL A 527 1.88 0.38 24.71
CA VAL A 527 2.28 -0.89 25.32
C VAL A 527 2.12 -2.06 24.36
N ALA A 528 0.97 -2.14 23.68
CA ALA A 528 0.72 -3.17 22.68
C ALA A 528 1.71 -3.10 21.49
N HIS A 529 2.07 -1.90 21.05
CA HIS A 529 3.07 -1.72 20.00
C HIS A 529 4.47 -2.17 20.43
N ALA A 530 4.88 -1.86 21.65
CA ALA A 530 6.16 -2.29 22.19
C ALA A 530 6.23 -3.83 22.28
N GLU A 531 5.15 -4.50 22.75
CA GLU A 531 5.06 -5.96 22.80
C GLU A 531 5.12 -6.57 21.39
N LEU A 532 4.44 -5.95 20.41
CA LEU A 532 4.44 -6.42 19.02
C LEU A 532 5.85 -6.37 18.41
N GLU A 533 6.59 -5.28 18.60
CA GLU A 533 7.95 -5.14 18.08
C GLU A 533 8.93 -6.12 18.75
N GLU A 534 8.81 -6.30 20.05
CA GLU A 534 9.59 -7.34 20.76
C GLU A 534 9.24 -8.75 20.27
N SER A 535 7.95 -9.02 20.06
CA SER A 535 7.47 -10.31 19.53
C SER A 535 8.00 -10.60 18.13
N LYS A 536 8.11 -9.59 17.26
CA LYS A 536 8.73 -9.71 15.92
C LYS A 536 10.24 -9.95 15.99
N ALA A 537 10.92 -9.35 16.95
CA ALA A 537 12.37 -9.49 17.14
C ALA A 537 12.74 -10.81 17.81
N ALA A 538 11.85 -11.38 18.62
CA ALA A 538 12.09 -12.60 19.37
C ALA A 538 11.97 -13.84 18.47
N LYS A 539 13.03 -14.67 18.42
CA LYS A 539 13.02 -15.94 17.69
C LYS A 539 12.34 -17.08 18.45
N SER A 540 12.15 -16.93 19.75
CA SER A 540 11.55 -17.92 20.65
C SER A 540 10.97 -17.21 21.88
N GLY A 541 9.98 -17.82 22.52
CA GLY A 541 9.31 -17.31 23.73
C GLY A 541 7.79 -17.27 23.57
N ASP A 542 7.08 -17.08 24.68
CA ASP A 542 5.62 -16.96 24.68
C ASP A 542 5.22 -15.55 24.21
N ASN A 543 4.91 -15.43 22.94
CA ASN A 543 4.44 -14.22 22.30
C ASN A 543 3.17 -14.51 21.49
N VAL A 544 2.52 -13.47 20.97
CA VAL A 544 1.26 -13.60 20.21
C VAL A 544 1.38 -14.55 19.00
N PHE A 545 2.53 -14.59 18.32
CA PHE A 545 2.73 -15.47 17.17
C PHE A 545 2.85 -16.93 17.55
N THR A 546 3.63 -17.22 18.61
CA THR A 546 3.76 -18.59 19.14
C THR A 546 2.44 -19.09 19.75
N MET A 547 1.66 -18.21 20.34
CA MET A 547 0.34 -18.54 20.86
C MET A 547 -0.65 -18.90 19.75
N VAL A 548 -0.76 -18.10 18.70
CA VAL A 548 -1.61 -18.41 17.54
C VAL A 548 -1.19 -19.72 16.88
N ARG A 549 0.10 -20.02 16.79
CA ARG A 549 0.58 -21.31 16.30
C ARG A 549 0.15 -22.47 17.22
N LYS A 550 0.26 -22.33 18.54
CA LYS A 550 -0.23 -23.34 19.50
C LYS A 550 -1.74 -23.58 19.37
N ILE A 551 -2.53 -22.51 19.14
CA ILE A 551 -3.98 -22.61 18.86
C ILE A 551 -4.20 -23.41 17.57
N GLY A 552 -3.45 -23.12 16.50
CA GLY A 552 -3.52 -23.87 15.24
C GLY A 552 -3.23 -25.36 15.44
N GLN A 553 -2.20 -25.72 16.21
CA GLN A 553 -1.85 -27.09 16.55
C GLN A 553 -2.96 -27.78 17.35
N ALA A 554 -3.56 -27.10 18.33
CA ALA A 554 -4.61 -27.68 19.16
C ALA A 554 -5.88 -27.97 18.39
N LYS A 555 -6.27 -27.11 17.41
CA LYS A 555 -7.45 -27.34 16.59
C LYS A 555 -7.19 -28.19 15.34
N ALA A 556 -5.94 -28.57 15.02
CA ALA A 556 -5.56 -29.29 13.80
C ALA A 556 -6.33 -30.59 13.61
N VAL A 557 -6.40 -31.42 14.67
CA VAL A 557 -7.10 -32.71 14.64
C VAL A 557 -8.61 -32.51 14.44
N LEU A 558 -9.21 -31.55 15.14
CA LEU A 558 -10.65 -31.25 15.01
C LEU A 558 -10.98 -30.75 13.57
N ALA A 559 -10.14 -29.87 13.04
CA ALA A 559 -10.29 -29.39 11.67
C ALA A 559 -10.14 -30.51 10.63
N ALA A 560 -9.17 -31.42 10.83
CA ALA A 560 -8.96 -32.56 9.96
C ALA A 560 -10.12 -33.59 10.06
N ASP A 561 -10.64 -33.84 11.23
CA ASP A 561 -11.81 -34.71 11.42
C ASP A 561 -13.05 -34.15 10.75
N TYR A 562 -13.28 -32.84 10.87
CA TYR A 562 -14.35 -32.17 10.14
C TYR A 562 -14.14 -32.27 8.62
N THR A 563 -12.92 -32.03 8.15
CA THR A 563 -12.54 -32.17 6.74
C THR A 563 -12.80 -33.58 6.22
N ALA A 564 -12.50 -34.60 7.02
CA ALA A 564 -12.74 -35.99 6.66
C ALA A 564 -14.24 -36.30 6.52
N GLN A 565 -15.10 -35.79 7.41
CA GLN A 565 -16.55 -35.92 7.30
C GLN A 565 -17.07 -35.19 6.07
N LEU A 566 -16.59 -33.97 5.85
CA LEU A 566 -16.99 -33.16 4.70
C LEU A 566 -16.60 -33.85 3.38
N ALA A 567 -15.35 -34.33 3.25
CA ALA A 567 -14.87 -35.03 2.06
C ALA A 567 -15.68 -36.26 1.69
N ARG A 568 -16.18 -37.02 2.69
CA ARG A 568 -17.08 -38.14 2.44
C ARG A 568 -18.47 -37.75 1.90
N SER A 569 -18.89 -36.51 2.18
CA SER A 569 -20.17 -35.96 1.75
C SER A 569 -20.10 -35.30 0.38
N VAL A 570 -18.99 -34.53 0.11
CA VAL A 570 -18.87 -33.69 -1.10
C VAL A 570 -17.79 -34.17 -2.06
N GLY A 571 -17.05 -35.21 -1.75
CA GLY A 571 -15.99 -35.79 -2.57
C GLY A 571 -14.63 -35.13 -2.40
N LYS A 572 -14.45 -33.87 -2.81
CA LYS A 572 -13.17 -33.19 -2.77
C LYS A 572 -13.22 -31.95 -1.86
N VAL A 573 -12.20 -31.79 -1.01
CA VAL A 573 -12.08 -30.68 -0.07
C VAL A 573 -10.66 -30.12 -0.07
N VAL A 574 -10.51 -28.80 0.04
CA VAL A 574 -9.24 -28.13 0.24
C VAL A 574 -9.07 -27.78 1.71
N PHE A 575 -8.00 -28.23 2.31
CA PHE A 575 -7.61 -27.90 3.68
C PHE A 575 -6.43 -26.93 3.68
N PHE A 576 -6.60 -25.76 4.23
CA PHE A 576 -5.56 -24.76 4.35
C PHE A 576 -5.04 -24.62 5.78
N ALA A 577 -3.72 -24.60 5.92
CA ALA A 577 -3.03 -24.26 7.14
C ALA A 577 -1.83 -23.36 6.88
N LYS A 578 -1.33 -22.69 7.90
CA LYS A 578 -0.19 -21.79 7.81
C LYS A 578 1.12 -22.48 8.19
N HIS A 579 1.09 -23.29 9.22
CA HIS A 579 2.26 -23.94 9.78
C HIS A 579 2.36 -25.40 9.37
N ILE A 580 3.60 -25.88 9.12
CA ILE A 580 3.87 -27.23 8.62
C ILE A 580 3.39 -28.29 9.62
N ASP A 581 3.60 -28.08 10.91
CA ASP A 581 3.18 -28.98 11.98
C ASP A 581 1.65 -29.19 12.04
N VAL A 582 0.87 -28.15 11.72
CA VAL A 582 -0.59 -28.27 11.58
C VAL A 582 -0.96 -29.09 10.34
N MET A 583 -0.22 -28.88 9.22
CA MET A 583 -0.41 -29.67 8.01
C MET A 583 -0.08 -31.15 8.24
N ASP A 584 1.03 -31.44 8.93
CA ASP A 584 1.47 -32.82 9.27
C ASP A 584 0.43 -33.52 10.13
N ALA A 585 -0.07 -32.84 11.16
CA ALA A 585 -1.13 -33.38 12.03
C ALA A 585 -2.43 -33.65 11.28
N ALA A 586 -2.78 -32.77 10.33
CA ALA A 586 -3.94 -32.94 9.49
C ALA A 586 -3.78 -34.12 8.52
N GLU A 587 -2.64 -34.25 7.83
CA GLU A 587 -2.34 -35.38 6.92
C GLU A 587 -2.37 -36.71 7.67
N GLU A 588 -1.76 -36.76 8.85
CA GLU A 588 -1.78 -37.99 9.69
C GLU A 588 -3.22 -38.35 10.11
N THR A 589 -4.02 -37.36 10.50
CA THR A 589 -5.42 -37.59 10.89
C THR A 589 -6.26 -38.07 9.73
N LEU A 590 -6.15 -37.42 8.56
CA LEU A 590 -6.86 -37.78 7.34
C LEU A 590 -6.48 -39.19 6.87
N ALA A 591 -5.19 -39.54 6.93
CA ALA A 591 -4.71 -40.90 6.61
C ALA A 591 -5.29 -41.96 7.57
N LYS A 592 -5.35 -41.67 8.88
CA LYS A 592 -6.02 -42.55 9.86
C LYS A 592 -7.52 -42.72 9.58
N ARG A 593 -8.15 -41.74 8.94
CA ARG A 593 -9.55 -41.79 8.50
C ARG A 593 -9.71 -42.49 7.14
N GLY A 594 -8.64 -42.99 6.54
CA GLY A 594 -8.65 -43.74 5.28
C GLY A 594 -8.84 -42.87 4.03
N LEU A 595 -8.50 -41.59 4.10
CA LEU A 595 -8.59 -40.68 2.96
C LEU A 595 -7.22 -40.55 2.29
N LYS A 596 -7.20 -40.58 0.96
CA LYS A 596 -6.01 -40.28 0.17
C LYS A 596 -5.85 -38.77 0.03
N THR A 597 -4.72 -38.27 0.44
CA THR A 597 -4.40 -36.84 0.47
C THR A 597 -3.22 -36.52 -0.42
N VAL A 598 -3.15 -35.28 -0.89
CA VAL A 598 -1.96 -34.67 -1.50
C VAL A 598 -1.59 -33.40 -0.76
N SER A 599 -0.32 -32.99 -0.85
CA SER A 599 0.19 -31.88 -0.07
C SER A 599 0.84 -30.81 -0.94
N ILE A 600 0.54 -29.53 -0.68
CA ILE A 600 1.13 -28.36 -1.39
C ILE A 600 1.80 -27.46 -0.35
N ARG A 601 3.15 -27.51 -0.31
CA ARG A 601 3.97 -26.82 0.69
C ARG A 601 4.98 -25.86 0.04
N GLY A 602 5.44 -24.87 0.80
CA GLY A 602 6.39 -23.87 0.33
C GLY A 602 7.80 -24.42 0.04
N ASP A 603 8.23 -25.45 0.74
CA ASP A 603 9.54 -26.12 0.63
C ASP A 603 9.64 -27.10 -0.54
N GLN A 604 8.52 -27.44 -1.18
CA GLN A 604 8.47 -28.33 -2.33
C GLN A 604 8.90 -27.64 -3.63
N THR A 605 9.45 -28.40 -4.56
CA THR A 605 9.77 -27.90 -5.91
C THR A 605 8.49 -27.55 -6.69
N ALA A 606 8.61 -26.64 -7.64
CA ALA A 606 7.46 -26.23 -8.47
C ALA A 606 6.85 -27.41 -9.24
N ALA A 607 7.68 -28.29 -9.82
CA ALA A 607 7.23 -29.47 -10.55
C ALA A 607 6.48 -30.46 -9.64
N PHE A 608 6.94 -30.66 -8.40
CA PHE A 608 6.27 -31.54 -7.45
C PHE A 608 4.90 -30.97 -7.06
N ARG A 609 4.82 -29.66 -6.70
CA ARG A 609 3.54 -29.02 -6.38
C ARG A 609 2.54 -29.13 -7.52
N GLU A 610 3.00 -28.99 -8.74
CA GLU A 610 2.17 -29.16 -9.93
C GLU A 610 1.63 -30.60 -10.06
N SER A 611 2.48 -31.60 -9.83
CA SER A 611 2.00 -33.00 -9.86
C SER A 611 0.94 -33.25 -8.78
N GLN A 612 1.05 -32.58 -7.60
CA GLN A 612 0.03 -32.68 -6.54
C GLN A 612 -1.28 -32.00 -6.95
N VAL A 613 -1.22 -30.83 -7.59
CA VAL A 613 -2.42 -30.13 -8.13
C VAL A 613 -3.08 -30.99 -9.21
N HIS A 614 -2.29 -31.57 -10.11
CA HIS A 614 -2.79 -32.46 -11.15
C HIS A 614 -3.46 -33.69 -10.54
N ALA A 615 -2.84 -34.33 -9.56
CA ALA A 615 -3.42 -35.49 -8.86
C ALA A 615 -4.72 -35.12 -8.16
N PHE A 616 -4.78 -33.98 -7.46
CA PHE A 616 -6.01 -33.52 -6.82
C PHE A 616 -7.15 -33.29 -7.80
N ASN A 617 -6.85 -32.64 -8.94
CA ASN A 617 -7.90 -32.32 -9.91
C ASN A 617 -8.40 -33.55 -10.69
N ASN A 618 -7.52 -34.52 -11.00
CA ASN A 618 -7.83 -35.58 -11.96
C ASN A 618 -7.94 -36.99 -11.35
N ASP A 619 -7.35 -37.25 -10.18
CA ASP A 619 -7.46 -38.56 -9.52
C ASP A 619 -8.72 -38.58 -8.62
N PRO A 620 -9.72 -39.44 -8.92
CA PRO A 620 -10.93 -39.53 -8.12
C PRO A 620 -10.72 -40.10 -6.71
N GLU A 621 -9.60 -40.83 -6.49
CA GLU A 621 -9.27 -41.34 -5.15
C GLU A 621 -8.75 -40.28 -4.22
N VAL A 622 -8.16 -39.19 -4.76
CA VAL A 622 -7.64 -38.08 -3.96
C VAL A 622 -8.79 -37.18 -3.51
N SER A 623 -9.16 -37.29 -2.24
CA SER A 623 -10.28 -36.56 -1.66
C SER A 623 -9.90 -35.25 -1.02
N VAL A 624 -8.68 -35.11 -0.53
CA VAL A 624 -8.26 -33.87 0.18
C VAL A 624 -6.89 -33.41 -0.32
N VAL A 625 -6.79 -32.11 -0.55
CA VAL A 625 -5.47 -31.42 -0.67
C VAL A 625 -5.21 -30.63 0.60
N VAL A 626 -4.07 -30.91 1.24
CA VAL A 626 -3.56 -30.13 2.39
C VAL A 626 -2.56 -29.10 1.85
N ALA A 627 -2.91 -27.83 1.95
CA ALA A 627 -2.16 -26.77 1.30
C ALA A 627 -1.74 -25.68 2.28
N SER A 628 -0.51 -25.18 2.14
CA SER A 628 -0.07 -23.99 2.87
C SER A 628 -0.80 -22.76 2.35
N LEU A 629 -1.38 -21.94 3.23
CA LEU A 629 -2.00 -20.65 2.89
C LEU A 629 -1.08 -19.78 2.05
N THR A 630 0.20 -19.71 2.41
CA THR A 630 1.20 -18.91 1.69
C THR A 630 1.57 -19.52 0.34
N ALA A 631 1.78 -20.86 0.26
CA ALA A 631 2.18 -21.53 -0.97
C ALA A 631 1.02 -21.65 -1.98
N ALA A 632 -0.21 -21.80 -1.49
CA ALA A 632 -1.41 -21.84 -2.31
C ALA A 632 -1.94 -20.46 -2.69
N GLY A 633 -1.48 -19.41 -2.03
CA GLY A 633 -1.87 -18.03 -2.31
C GLY A 633 -1.59 -17.60 -3.75
N VAL A 634 -0.73 -18.29 -4.49
CA VAL A 634 -0.27 -17.85 -5.82
C VAL A 634 -0.44 -18.92 -6.89
N GLY A 635 -1.29 -18.65 -7.88
CA GLY A 635 -1.28 -19.28 -9.20
C GLY A 635 -1.77 -20.71 -9.36
N ILE A 636 -2.18 -21.43 -8.31
CA ILE A 636 -2.70 -22.80 -8.43
C ILE A 636 -4.21 -22.81 -8.69
N ASN A 637 -4.69 -23.87 -9.35
CA ASN A 637 -6.11 -24.09 -9.62
C ASN A 637 -6.61 -25.32 -8.86
N LEU A 638 -7.59 -25.14 -7.96
CA LEU A 638 -8.19 -26.17 -7.13
C LEU A 638 -9.73 -26.27 -7.31
N GLN A 639 -10.20 -25.96 -8.52
CA GLN A 639 -11.65 -25.91 -8.85
C GLN A 639 -12.35 -27.28 -8.76
N ALA A 640 -11.61 -28.38 -8.64
CA ALA A 640 -12.21 -29.70 -8.43
C ALA A 640 -12.94 -29.80 -7.07
N ALA A 641 -12.72 -28.88 -6.15
CA ALA A 641 -13.43 -28.79 -4.87
C ALA A 641 -14.44 -27.64 -4.90
N SER A 642 -15.50 -27.78 -4.11
CA SER A 642 -16.45 -26.70 -3.77
C SER A 642 -16.43 -26.34 -2.28
N ASN A 643 -15.62 -27.03 -1.48
CA ASN A 643 -15.48 -26.77 -0.06
C ASN A 643 -14.03 -26.55 0.34
N VAL A 644 -13.84 -25.55 1.19
CA VAL A 644 -12.54 -25.12 1.73
C VAL A 644 -12.61 -25.13 3.24
N VAL A 645 -11.61 -25.69 3.91
CA VAL A 645 -11.46 -25.61 5.37
C VAL A 645 -10.21 -24.79 5.67
N LEU A 646 -10.38 -23.68 6.37
CA LEU A 646 -9.30 -22.85 6.89
C LEU A 646 -9.04 -23.25 8.35
N ALA A 647 -8.06 -24.12 8.57
CA ALA A 647 -7.71 -24.61 9.91
C ALA A 647 -6.99 -23.55 10.73
N GLU A 648 -6.24 -22.68 10.10
CA GLU A 648 -5.60 -21.52 10.70
C GLU A 648 -6.03 -20.24 9.95
N LEU A 649 -6.16 -19.16 10.69
CA LEU A 649 -6.44 -17.84 10.12
C LEU A 649 -5.13 -17.16 9.69
N SER A 650 -5.19 -16.40 8.62
CA SER A 650 -4.15 -15.43 8.27
C SER A 650 -4.38 -14.13 9.03
N TRP A 651 -3.31 -13.33 9.20
CA TRP A 651 -3.42 -11.98 9.76
C TRP A 651 -4.07 -10.96 8.81
N THR A 652 -4.37 -11.36 7.57
CA THR A 652 -4.99 -10.49 6.57
C THR A 652 -6.17 -11.17 5.89
N SER A 653 -7.23 -10.41 5.63
CA SER A 653 -8.37 -10.88 4.84
C SER A 653 -7.96 -11.24 3.41
N ALA A 654 -6.96 -10.54 2.87
CA ALA A 654 -6.44 -10.74 1.52
C ALA A 654 -5.92 -12.16 1.29
N GLU A 655 -5.07 -12.69 2.20
CA GLU A 655 -4.54 -14.06 2.07
C GLU A 655 -5.62 -15.12 2.15
N GLN A 656 -6.61 -14.95 3.04
CA GLN A 656 -7.74 -15.87 3.13
C GLN A 656 -8.60 -15.82 1.86
N THR A 657 -8.91 -14.63 1.38
CA THR A 657 -9.68 -14.45 0.14
C THR A 657 -8.94 -15.05 -1.05
N GLN A 658 -7.63 -14.84 -1.18
CA GLN A 658 -6.82 -15.46 -2.24
C GLN A 658 -6.85 -16.99 -2.17
N ALA A 659 -6.77 -17.58 -0.98
CA ALA A 659 -6.84 -19.02 -0.80
C ALA A 659 -8.22 -19.57 -1.23
N ILE A 660 -9.31 -18.95 -0.81
CA ILE A 660 -10.67 -19.32 -1.21
C ILE A 660 -10.85 -19.17 -2.73
N ASP A 661 -10.29 -18.15 -3.31
CA ASP A 661 -10.38 -17.86 -4.74
C ASP A 661 -9.56 -18.82 -5.63
N ARG A 662 -8.78 -19.75 -5.03
CA ARG A 662 -8.20 -20.90 -5.77
C ARG A 662 -9.25 -21.95 -6.13
N VAL A 663 -10.34 -21.97 -5.39
CA VAL A 663 -11.52 -22.84 -5.59
C VAL A 663 -12.62 -22.06 -6.30
N HIS A 664 -12.91 -20.83 -5.87
CA HIS A 664 -13.96 -19.97 -6.42
C HIS A 664 -13.45 -19.13 -7.59
N ARG A 665 -13.40 -19.72 -8.78
CA ARG A 665 -12.89 -19.09 -10.03
C ARG A 665 -13.88 -19.29 -11.17
N ILE A 666 -13.70 -18.52 -12.25
CA ILE A 666 -14.40 -18.76 -13.51
C ILE A 666 -14.20 -20.21 -13.95
N GLY A 667 -15.32 -20.91 -14.21
CA GLY A 667 -15.34 -22.35 -14.49
C GLY A 667 -15.78 -23.20 -13.30
N GLN A 668 -15.95 -22.64 -12.10
CA GLN A 668 -16.59 -23.32 -10.97
C GLN A 668 -18.10 -23.44 -11.24
N VAL A 669 -18.64 -24.64 -11.05
CA VAL A 669 -20.08 -24.93 -11.32
C VAL A 669 -20.87 -25.10 -10.02
N GLU A 670 -20.22 -25.30 -8.88
CA GLU A 670 -20.86 -25.52 -7.59
C GLU A 670 -20.66 -24.33 -6.63
N PRO A 671 -21.63 -24.04 -5.75
CA PRO A 671 -21.46 -23.04 -4.70
C PRO A 671 -20.26 -23.37 -3.80
N VAL A 672 -19.37 -22.38 -3.59
CA VAL A 672 -18.18 -22.56 -2.76
C VAL A 672 -18.47 -22.17 -1.32
N THR A 673 -18.19 -23.07 -0.39
CA THR A 673 -18.25 -22.78 1.05
C THR A 673 -16.86 -22.90 1.67
N ALA A 674 -16.43 -21.81 2.34
CA ALA A 674 -15.21 -21.77 3.12
C ALA A 674 -15.55 -21.82 4.62
N TRP A 675 -15.04 -22.80 5.31
CA TRP A 675 -15.22 -23.05 6.74
C TRP A 675 -14.01 -22.57 7.51
N ARG A 676 -14.15 -21.51 8.31
CA ARG A 676 -13.08 -21.05 9.20
C ARG A 676 -13.20 -21.76 10.56
N ILE A 677 -12.21 -22.54 10.93
CA ILE A 677 -12.19 -23.23 12.23
C ILE A 677 -11.63 -22.25 13.27
N ILE A 678 -12.48 -21.84 14.22
CA ILE A 678 -12.16 -20.80 15.21
C ILE A 678 -12.19 -21.40 16.59
N ALA A 679 -11.07 -21.28 17.33
CA ALA A 679 -11.03 -21.71 18.71
C ALA A 679 -11.79 -20.72 19.59
N SER A 680 -12.95 -21.18 20.11
CA SER A 680 -13.79 -20.39 21.01
C SER A 680 -13.04 -20.02 22.29
N GLN A 681 -13.37 -18.88 22.87
CA GLN A 681 -12.80 -18.39 24.13
C GLN A 681 -11.26 -18.20 24.09
N THR A 682 -10.70 -17.91 22.92
CA THR A 682 -9.29 -17.59 22.73
C THR A 682 -9.16 -16.34 21.83
N ILE A 683 -7.95 -15.80 21.75
CA ILE A 683 -7.64 -14.68 20.84
C ILE A 683 -7.99 -14.97 19.38
N ASP A 684 -8.11 -16.24 18.97
CA ASP A 684 -8.45 -16.65 17.61
C ASP A 684 -9.81 -16.10 17.15
N ALA A 685 -10.79 -16.09 18.05
CA ALA A 685 -12.11 -15.51 17.80
C ALA A 685 -12.02 -13.99 17.55
N LYS A 686 -11.22 -13.28 18.32
CA LYS A 686 -11.02 -11.85 18.13
C LYS A 686 -10.24 -11.52 16.87
N ILE A 687 -9.26 -12.35 16.52
CA ILE A 687 -8.53 -12.21 15.25
C ILE A 687 -9.49 -12.36 14.06
N ALA A 688 -10.42 -13.31 14.09
CA ALA A 688 -11.42 -13.48 13.04
C ALA A 688 -12.28 -12.22 12.87
N GLU A 689 -12.79 -11.66 13.97
CA GLU A 689 -13.57 -10.42 13.98
C GLU A 689 -12.79 -9.22 13.43
N LEU A 690 -11.52 -9.06 13.86
CA LEU A 690 -10.65 -7.98 13.38
C LEU A 690 -10.31 -8.10 11.90
N ILE A 691 -10.14 -9.31 11.38
CA ILE A 691 -9.90 -9.55 9.96
C ILE A 691 -11.12 -9.11 9.14
N ASP A 692 -12.32 -9.45 9.59
CA ASP A 692 -13.56 -9.10 8.91
C ASP A 692 -13.80 -7.58 8.94
N SER A 693 -13.56 -6.92 10.06
CA SER A 693 -13.68 -5.46 10.17
C SER A 693 -12.70 -4.70 9.26
N LYS A 694 -11.49 -5.25 9.04
CA LYS A 694 -10.46 -4.60 8.20
C LYS A 694 -10.56 -4.94 6.71
N ALA A 695 -11.36 -5.89 6.32
CA ALA A 695 -11.66 -6.13 4.90
C ALA A 695 -12.29 -4.90 4.23
N GLY A 696 -12.88 -4.00 5.04
CA GLY A 696 -13.55 -2.78 4.58
C GLY A 696 -12.65 -1.71 3.95
N LEU A 697 -11.35 -1.60 4.28
CA LEU A 697 -10.48 -0.53 3.73
C LEU A 697 -10.29 -0.67 2.21
N ALA A 698 -9.98 -1.88 1.74
CA ALA A 698 -9.82 -2.13 0.31
C ALA A 698 -11.16 -2.00 -0.44
N ALA A 699 -12.25 -2.45 0.18
CA ALA A 699 -13.59 -2.30 -0.37
C ALA A 699 -13.98 -0.83 -0.50
N ARG A 700 -13.71 0.01 0.50
CA ARG A 700 -13.98 1.44 0.44
C ARG A 700 -13.17 2.13 -0.65
N ALA A 701 -11.87 1.93 -0.69
CA ALA A 701 -10.97 2.63 -1.61
C ALA A 701 -11.26 2.30 -3.07
N LEU A 702 -11.61 1.05 -3.38
CA LEU A 702 -11.76 0.54 -4.74
C LEU A 702 -13.18 0.15 -5.12
N ASP A 703 -13.95 -0.36 -4.19
CA ASP A 703 -15.30 -0.86 -4.46
C ASP A 703 -16.40 0.15 -4.09
N GLY A 704 -16.03 1.32 -3.54
CA GLY A 704 -16.95 2.42 -3.21
C GLY A 704 -17.87 2.14 -2.01
N ASP A 705 -17.47 1.24 -1.11
CA ASP A 705 -18.26 0.89 0.08
C ASP A 705 -18.12 1.97 1.17
N ASP A 706 -19.24 2.48 1.72
CA ASP A 706 -19.30 3.53 2.75
C ASP A 706 -19.13 3.01 4.18
N SER A 707 -18.67 1.76 4.39
CA SER A 707 -18.45 1.20 5.73
C SER A 707 -17.43 2.02 6.55
N GLU A 708 -17.64 2.19 7.86
CA GLU A 708 -16.74 2.95 8.73
C GLU A 708 -15.31 2.37 8.75
N VAL A 709 -14.31 3.23 8.56
CA VAL A 709 -12.89 2.85 8.65
C VAL A 709 -12.46 2.81 10.10
N VAL A 710 -12.11 1.64 10.58
CA VAL A 710 -11.34 1.51 11.82
C VAL A 710 -9.89 1.86 11.52
N ALA A 711 -9.31 2.77 12.33
CA ALA A 711 -7.98 3.38 12.15
C ALA A 711 -6.84 2.41 11.78
N GLU A 712 -5.79 2.97 11.17
CA GLU A 712 -4.56 2.40 10.58
C GLU A 712 -3.70 1.46 11.45
N SER A 713 -4.26 0.49 12.15
CA SER A 713 -3.50 -0.46 12.95
C SER A 713 -3.48 -1.85 12.31
N SER A 714 -2.42 -2.61 12.51
CA SER A 714 -2.39 -4.01 12.06
C SER A 714 -3.31 -4.88 12.92
N VAL A 715 -3.91 -5.92 12.37
CA VAL A 715 -4.71 -6.91 13.12
C VAL A 715 -3.95 -7.44 14.34
N GLN A 716 -2.64 -7.60 14.22
CA GLN A 716 -1.77 -8.04 15.31
C GLN A 716 -1.73 -7.04 16.46
N LEU A 717 -1.62 -5.74 16.14
CA LEU A 717 -1.62 -4.70 17.16
C LEU A 717 -2.97 -4.59 17.86
N ASP A 718 -4.06 -4.62 17.10
CA ASP A 718 -5.41 -4.50 17.65
C ASP A 718 -5.79 -5.72 18.49
N ALA A 719 -5.33 -6.91 18.14
CA ALA A 719 -5.49 -8.10 18.97
C ALA A 719 -4.79 -7.96 20.34
N LEU A 720 -3.58 -7.39 20.36
CA LEU A 720 -2.86 -7.10 21.62
C LEU A 720 -3.52 -5.96 22.41
N VAL A 721 -4.02 -4.92 21.74
CA VAL A 721 -4.80 -3.85 22.37
C VAL A 721 -6.02 -4.43 23.07
N HIS A 722 -6.78 -5.27 22.37
CA HIS A 722 -7.97 -5.90 22.92
C HIS A 722 -7.66 -6.79 24.15
N LEU A 723 -6.58 -7.60 24.07
CA LEU A 723 -6.14 -8.41 25.22
C LEU A 723 -5.83 -7.53 26.45
N LEU A 724 -5.16 -6.39 26.24
CA LEU A 724 -4.84 -5.48 27.33
C LEU A 724 -6.08 -4.77 27.86
N GLU A 725 -6.99 -4.31 26.99
CA GLU A 725 -8.26 -3.68 27.39
C GLU A 725 -9.12 -4.65 28.21
N THR A 726 -9.25 -5.91 27.76
CA THR A 726 -9.99 -6.93 28.48
C THR A 726 -9.36 -7.18 29.88
N ALA A 727 -8.03 -7.27 29.95
CA ALA A 727 -7.34 -7.46 31.22
C ALA A 727 -7.50 -6.26 32.18
N LEU A 728 -7.53 -5.02 31.66
CA LEU A 728 -7.80 -3.81 32.43
C LEU A 728 -9.25 -3.77 32.94
N ASP A 729 -10.21 -4.14 32.10
CA ASP A 729 -11.63 -4.18 32.47
C ASP A 729 -11.92 -5.26 33.53
N GLU A 730 -11.26 -6.43 33.43
CA GLU A 730 -11.31 -7.48 34.47
C GLU A 730 -10.66 -7.04 35.78
N ALA A 731 -9.63 -6.21 35.73
CA ALA A 731 -8.97 -5.63 36.90
C ALA A 731 -9.80 -4.47 37.53
N GLY A 732 -10.85 -3.99 36.84
CA GLY A 732 -11.71 -2.87 37.30
C GLY A 732 -11.10 -1.49 37.09
N GLU A 733 -10.20 -1.35 36.12
CA GLU A 733 -9.43 -0.13 35.84
C GLU A 733 -9.88 0.62 34.55
#